data_a3d53e5f7cdc26b1d7604b1ed9193cf3
#
_entry.id   a3d53e5f7cdc26b1d7604b1ed9193cf3
#
_cell.length_a   1.000
_cell.length_b   1.000
_cell.length_c   1.000
_cell.angle_alpha   90.00
_cell.angle_beta   90.00
_cell.angle_gamma   90.00
#
_symmetry.space_group_name_H-M   'P 1'
#
loop_
_entity.id
_entity.type
_entity.pdbx_description
1 polymer ?
#
loop_
_entity_poly.entity_id
_entity_poly.type
_entity_poly.pdbx_seq_one_letter_code
_entity_poly.pdbx_strand_id
1 'polypeptide(L)'
;MAETVEQTNLADPSLYINRELSWLAFNERVLEQARDERHPLLDRLRFVSISETNLDEFFMIRVSGLQQQVAAELPNPVPDAMTPEEQLARIHEITQEFLTEQREVLNGHLLPELEREGIRLVSHQKLNKTEKKELRQRFAEEILPVLTPLAIDPAHPFPHISNLSLNLLVVIEDEGRKVIARVKVPTSIERFMRLPEKPSPNGEGRPEIRLVLVEEIIAANLDELFPGKEIAANHVFQVTRNADFDIEEDEAGDLLQAIEDELEGRWFGRSARLVVADNMPEDLREWLVVNLRVAENAVYSVPEPIGLADFDDLTHLDRPDLTYPPITPRIPQEIRNARSITQATRQGDILLYHPYDSFSPVVEFVRAAANDPEVLAIKQTLYRVGSNSPIIEALSEARDEHTQVAVLVELKARFDEEPNIVWARQLEARGVHVAYGLVGLKTHAKVCLVVRREGSKLRRYIHLGTGNYNPSTARLYTDFSYFTDDPDLVEDGSDLFNHLTGYSEQEEYKALLAAPTTMRDGILRLIEEQTENARKGEPARIMGKTNALTDPQIIEALYEASQAGVKVELVIRGICCLRPGLEGISDNIRVVSIVGRFLEHARALVFGEGKEEKVYLGSADLMQRNLDRRVEQLFPLRSERHRDKVRRLLELQLSDTANGWELQPDSSFERMLPKEGEEPLDSQALLVEEPL
;
A
#
# COMPACT_ATOMS: atom_id res chain seq x y z
N MET A 1 -32.82 -41.20 19.79
CA MET A 1 -32.86 -40.56 18.47
C MET A 1 -31.67 -39.62 18.46
N ALA A 2 -30.65 -39.93 17.70
CA ALA A 2 -29.57 -39.00 17.49
C ALA A 2 -30.13 -37.88 16.64
N GLU A 3 -30.18 -36.66 17.17
CA GLU A 3 -30.36 -35.46 16.36
C GLU A 3 -29.21 -35.43 15.37
N THR A 4 -29.50 -35.59 14.11
CA THR A 4 -28.58 -35.23 13.03
C THR A 4 -28.34 -33.73 13.18
N VAL A 5 -27.20 -33.35 13.75
CA VAL A 5 -26.66 -31.99 13.66
C VAL A 5 -26.53 -31.73 12.17
N GLU A 6 -27.39 -30.89 11.59
CA GLU A 6 -27.22 -30.39 10.23
C GLU A 6 -25.84 -29.78 10.17
N GLN A 7 -24.98 -30.37 9.38
CA GLN A 7 -23.61 -29.87 9.19
C GLN A 7 -23.72 -28.49 8.49
N THR A 8 -23.42 -27.44 9.18
CA THR A 8 -23.50 -26.07 8.65
C THR A 8 -22.63 -25.98 7.39
N ASN A 9 -23.21 -25.51 6.29
CA ASN A 9 -22.46 -25.28 5.07
C ASN A 9 -21.57 -24.03 5.24
N LEU A 10 -20.27 -24.20 5.52
CA LEU A 10 -19.33 -23.08 5.72
C LEU A 10 -19.00 -22.32 4.43
N ALA A 11 -19.38 -22.84 3.27
CA ALA A 11 -19.31 -22.15 1.98
C ALA A 11 -20.57 -21.30 1.68
N ASP A 12 -21.47 -21.10 2.66
CA ASP A 12 -22.65 -20.24 2.46
C ASP A 12 -22.23 -18.79 2.23
N PRO A 13 -22.67 -18.13 1.15
CA PRO A 13 -22.31 -16.75 0.83
C PRO A 13 -22.57 -15.73 1.95
N SER A 14 -23.56 -15.97 2.79
CA SER A 14 -23.90 -15.08 3.94
C SER A 14 -22.81 -15.04 5.01
N LEU A 15 -21.87 -15.99 5.01
CA LEU A 15 -20.75 -16.06 5.94
C LEU A 15 -19.55 -15.23 5.49
N TYR A 16 -19.60 -14.62 4.31
CA TYR A 16 -18.50 -13.88 3.74
C TYR A 16 -18.85 -12.40 3.58
N ILE A 17 -17.85 -11.56 3.85
CA ILE A 17 -17.88 -10.12 3.56
C ILE A 17 -17.37 -9.92 2.15
N ASN A 18 -18.04 -9.07 1.35
CA ASN A 18 -17.54 -8.69 0.03
C ASN A 18 -16.18 -8.02 0.15
N ARG A 19 -15.26 -8.47 -0.67
CA ARG A 19 -13.87 -8.05 -0.65
C ARG A 19 -13.69 -6.56 -0.95
N GLU A 20 -14.42 -6.02 -1.93
CA GLU A 20 -14.27 -4.63 -2.37
C GLU A 20 -14.92 -3.68 -1.38
N LEU A 21 -16.05 -4.06 -0.78
CA LEU A 21 -16.71 -3.30 0.29
C LEU A 21 -15.86 -3.28 1.57
N SER A 22 -15.23 -4.42 1.91
CA SER A 22 -14.27 -4.48 3.02
C SER A 22 -13.06 -3.56 2.79
N TRP A 23 -12.62 -3.41 1.53
CA TRP A 23 -11.56 -2.49 1.18
C TRP A 23 -12.00 -1.01 1.34
N LEU A 24 -13.21 -0.66 0.93
CA LEU A 24 -13.75 0.70 1.12
C LEU A 24 -13.84 1.04 2.62
N ALA A 25 -14.36 0.12 3.44
CA ALA A 25 -14.39 0.29 4.89
C ALA A 25 -12.97 0.45 5.51
N PHE A 26 -11.94 -0.16 4.92
CA PHE A 26 -10.57 0.14 5.32
C PHE A 26 -10.17 1.58 4.97
N ASN A 27 -10.50 2.07 3.78
CA ASN A 27 -10.15 3.43 3.39
C ASN A 27 -10.90 4.50 4.18
N GLU A 28 -12.12 4.20 4.66
CA GLU A 28 -12.85 5.03 5.63
C GLU A 28 -12.07 5.17 6.94
N ARG A 29 -11.53 4.06 7.48
CA ARG A 29 -10.68 4.11 8.69
C ARG A 29 -9.40 4.89 8.49
N VAL A 30 -8.85 4.94 7.27
CA VAL A 30 -7.72 5.81 6.92
C VAL A 30 -8.14 7.27 6.99
N LEU A 31 -9.32 7.63 6.44
CA LEU A 31 -9.83 9.00 6.50
C LEU A 31 -10.15 9.44 7.93
N GLU A 32 -10.62 8.53 8.79
CA GLU A 32 -10.89 8.82 10.21
C GLU A 32 -9.64 9.30 10.96
N GLN A 33 -8.43 8.89 10.54
CA GLN A 33 -7.20 9.42 11.13
C GLN A 33 -7.02 10.93 10.85
N ALA A 34 -7.60 11.45 9.78
CA ALA A 34 -7.61 12.88 9.50
C ALA A 34 -8.51 13.69 10.44
N ARG A 35 -9.52 13.04 11.03
CA ARG A 35 -10.41 13.65 12.04
C ARG A 35 -9.84 13.58 13.45
N ASP A 36 -8.92 12.67 13.70
CA ASP A 36 -8.39 12.41 15.03
C ASP A 36 -7.38 13.48 15.45
N GLU A 37 -7.77 14.37 16.37
CA GLU A 37 -6.95 15.49 16.85
C GLU A 37 -5.69 15.03 17.63
N ARG A 38 -5.55 13.75 17.95
CA ARG A 38 -4.33 13.21 18.56
C ARG A 38 -3.17 13.20 17.57
N HIS A 39 -3.45 13.18 16.26
CA HIS A 39 -2.43 13.32 15.23
C HIS A 39 -2.05 14.78 14.99
N PRO A 40 -0.78 15.09 14.73
CA PRO A 40 -0.35 16.42 14.31
C PRO A 40 -1.05 16.87 13.02
N LEU A 41 -1.29 18.16 12.88
CA LEU A 41 -2.16 18.73 11.83
C LEU A 41 -1.72 18.39 10.40
N LEU A 42 -0.42 18.45 10.10
CA LEU A 42 0.08 18.07 8.76
C LEU A 42 0.03 16.57 8.52
N ASP A 43 0.14 15.73 9.56
CA ASP A 43 -0.07 14.30 9.42
C ASP A 43 -1.55 13.95 9.22
N ARG A 44 -2.47 14.71 9.83
CA ARG A 44 -3.93 14.61 9.54
C ARG A 44 -4.21 14.94 8.07
N LEU A 45 -3.58 15.98 7.54
CA LEU A 45 -3.68 16.32 6.11
C LEU A 45 -3.13 15.21 5.22
N ARG A 46 -2.02 14.58 5.63
CA ARG A 46 -1.44 13.44 4.93
C ARG A 46 -2.42 12.27 4.82
N PHE A 47 -3.21 11.98 5.84
CA PHE A 47 -4.23 10.93 5.78
C PHE A 47 -5.33 11.22 4.75
N VAL A 48 -5.68 12.48 4.52
CA VAL A 48 -6.58 12.86 3.41
C VAL A 48 -5.95 12.51 2.07
N SER A 49 -4.67 12.86 1.86
CA SER A 49 -3.95 12.55 0.63
C SER A 49 -3.80 11.03 0.43
N ILE A 50 -3.44 10.28 1.49
CA ILE A 50 -3.34 8.82 1.44
C ILE A 50 -4.69 8.19 1.06
N SER A 51 -5.79 8.67 1.64
CA SER A 51 -7.13 8.14 1.36
C SER A 51 -7.57 8.36 -0.09
N GLU A 52 -7.17 9.47 -0.71
CA GLU A 52 -7.41 9.74 -2.15
C GLU A 52 -6.51 8.86 -3.02
N THR A 53 -5.21 8.77 -2.72
CA THR A 53 -4.26 7.92 -3.46
C THR A 53 -4.67 6.44 -3.42
N ASN A 54 -5.13 5.96 -2.26
CA ASN A 54 -5.70 4.62 -2.10
C ASN A 54 -6.91 4.42 -3.02
N LEU A 55 -7.81 5.41 -3.07
CA LEU A 55 -9.01 5.35 -3.89
C LEU A 55 -8.65 5.38 -5.39
N ASP A 56 -7.67 6.19 -5.80
CA ASP A 56 -7.15 6.20 -7.17
C ASP A 56 -6.65 4.81 -7.58
N GLU A 57 -5.83 4.16 -6.75
CA GLU A 57 -5.34 2.80 -7.01
C GLU A 57 -6.48 1.78 -7.06
N PHE A 58 -7.47 1.89 -6.19
CA PHE A 58 -8.64 1.03 -6.18
C PHE A 58 -9.42 1.11 -7.50
N PHE A 59 -9.64 2.31 -8.02
CA PHE A 59 -10.30 2.50 -9.31
C PHE A 59 -9.45 2.03 -10.49
N MET A 60 -8.15 2.33 -10.48
CA MET A 60 -7.23 1.92 -11.54
C MET A 60 -7.18 0.41 -11.73
N ILE A 61 -7.39 -0.36 -10.66
CA ILE A 61 -7.12 -1.79 -10.66
C ILE A 61 -8.39 -2.62 -10.39
N ARG A 62 -9.07 -2.34 -9.27
CA ARG A 62 -10.17 -3.20 -8.83
C ARG A 62 -11.49 -2.88 -9.54
N VAL A 63 -11.88 -1.61 -9.54
CA VAL A 63 -13.11 -1.17 -10.19
C VAL A 63 -13.01 -1.37 -11.70
N SER A 64 -11.87 -1.04 -12.30
CA SER A 64 -11.63 -1.29 -13.73
C SER A 64 -11.72 -2.77 -14.09
N GLY A 65 -11.22 -3.66 -13.23
CA GLY A 65 -11.36 -5.11 -13.40
C GLY A 65 -12.81 -5.57 -13.33
N LEU A 66 -13.62 -5.06 -12.38
CA LEU A 66 -15.05 -5.34 -12.33
C LEU A 66 -15.80 -4.83 -13.57
N GLN A 67 -15.46 -3.62 -14.06
CA GLN A 67 -16.03 -3.07 -15.29
C GLN A 67 -15.71 -3.94 -16.51
N GLN A 68 -14.50 -4.52 -16.58
CA GLN A 68 -14.13 -5.46 -17.63
C GLN A 68 -14.92 -6.77 -17.53
N GLN A 69 -15.13 -7.31 -16.31
CA GLN A 69 -15.94 -8.52 -16.10
C GLN A 69 -17.39 -8.31 -16.57
N VAL A 70 -18.01 -7.18 -16.24
CA VAL A 70 -19.34 -6.80 -16.74
C VAL A 70 -19.35 -6.74 -18.27
N ALA A 71 -18.37 -6.06 -18.86
CA ALA A 71 -18.29 -5.92 -20.31
C ALA A 71 -18.06 -7.24 -21.07
N ALA A 72 -17.45 -8.23 -20.42
CA ALA A 72 -17.17 -9.55 -20.96
C ALA A 72 -18.24 -10.60 -20.57
N GLU A 73 -19.27 -10.20 -19.82
CA GLU A 73 -20.34 -11.09 -19.29
C GLU A 73 -19.77 -12.32 -18.54
N LEU A 74 -18.64 -12.12 -17.81
CA LEU A 74 -17.99 -13.21 -17.10
C LEU A 74 -18.71 -13.50 -15.77
N PRO A 75 -18.94 -14.78 -15.42
CA PRO A 75 -19.46 -15.13 -14.10
C PRO A 75 -18.45 -14.77 -13.03
N ASN A 76 -18.93 -14.19 -11.93
CA ASN A 76 -18.06 -13.86 -10.80
C ASN A 76 -18.14 -14.96 -9.72
N PRO A 77 -17.08 -15.75 -9.54
CA PRO A 77 -17.03 -16.79 -8.52
C PRO A 77 -16.55 -16.23 -7.16
N VAL A 78 -17.13 -15.12 -6.65
CA VAL A 78 -16.79 -14.65 -5.30
C VAL A 78 -17.59 -15.42 -4.24
N PRO A 79 -17.00 -15.66 -3.06
CA PRO A 79 -17.65 -16.39 -1.98
C PRO A 79 -18.96 -15.77 -1.51
N ASP A 80 -19.09 -14.43 -1.54
CA ASP A 80 -20.27 -13.67 -1.11
C ASP A 80 -21.42 -13.62 -2.13
N ALA A 81 -21.24 -14.22 -3.31
CA ALA A 81 -22.19 -14.30 -4.40
C ALA A 81 -22.69 -12.98 -5.02
N MET A 82 -22.13 -11.81 -4.65
CA MET A 82 -22.47 -10.54 -5.30
C MET A 82 -22.00 -10.52 -6.76
N THR A 83 -22.88 -10.15 -7.70
CA THR A 83 -22.48 -9.97 -9.10
C THR A 83 -21.57 -8.75 -9.28
N PRO A 84 -20.79 -8.67 -10.37
CA PRO A 84 -19.98 -7.49 -10.67
C PRO A 84 -20.80 -6.20 -10.76
N GLU A 85 -22.01 -6.26 -11.32
CA GLU A 85 -22.94 -5.13 -11.42
C GLU A 85 -23.40 -4.65 -10.03
N GLU A 86 -23.77 -5.57 -9.14
CA GLU A 86 -24.18 -5.27 -7.77
C GLU A 86 -23.01 -4.64 -7.00
N GLN A 87 -21.80 -5.19 -7.15
CA GLN A 87 -20.60 -4.61 -6.53
C GLN A 87 -20.36 -3.20 -7.02
N LEU A 88 -20.40 -2.94 -8.35
CA LEU A 88 -20.20 -1.61 -8.91
C LEU A 88 -21.25 -0.60 -8.43
N ALA A 89 -22.50 -1.00 -8.29
CA ALA A 89 -23.56 -0.15 -7.75
C ALA A 89 -23.28 0.25 -6.29
N ARG A 90 -22.91 -0.73 -5.44
CA ARG A 90 -22.58 -0.45 -4.03
C ARG A 90 -21.30 0.36 -3.88
N ILE A 91 -20.28 0.07 -4.69
CA ILE A 91 -19.04 0.87 -4.73
C ILE A 91 -19.35 2.32 -5.07
N HIS A 92 -20.24 2.56 -6.04
CA HIS A 92 -20.63 3.93 -6.41
C HIS A 92 -21.25 4.69 -5.25
N GLU A 93 -22.24 4.11 -4.57
CA GLU A 93 -22.92 4.73 -3.44
C GLU A 93 -21.93 5.09 -2.32
N ILE A 94 -21.16 4.11 -1.85
CA ILE A 94 -20.20 4.30 -0.76
C ILE A 94 -19.11 5.31 -1.15
N THR A 95 -18.62 5.24 -2.40
CA THR A 95 -17.58 6.17 -2.85
C THR A 95 -18.09 7.60 -2.93
N GLN A 96 -19.34 7.84 -3.35
CA GLN A 96 -19.91 9.18 -3.40
C GLN A 96 -20.04 9.79 -1.98
N GLU A 97 -20.45 9.00 -1.00
CA GLU A 97 -20.49 9.39 0.41
C GLU A 97 -19.08 9.70 0.92
N PHE A 98 -18.15 8.78 0.72
CA PHE A 98 -16.75 8.92 1.11
C PHE A 98 -16.09 10.18 0.54
N LEU A 99 -16.27 10.46 -0.73
CA LEU A 99 -15.72 11.67 -1.37
C LEU A 99 -16.33 12.96 -0.79
N THR A 100 -17.60 12.94 -0.42
CA THR A 100 -18.26 14.07 0.23
C THR A 100 -17.68 14.31 1.63
N GLU A 101 -17.55 13.26 2.43
CA GLU A 101 -16.96 13.32 3.77
C GLU A 101 -15.50 13.77 3.74
N GLN A 102 -14.73 13.28 2.79
CA GLN A 102 -13.33 13.65 2.63
C GLN A 102 -13.17 15.16 2.38
N ARG A 103 -14.05 15.78 1.55
CA ARG A 103 -14.05 17.23 1.31
C ARG A 103 -14.55 18.01 2.53
N GLU A 104 -15.47 17.45 3.29
CA GLU A 104 -15.91 18.06 4.56
C GLU A 104 -14.75 18.07 5.57
N VAL A 105 -14.01 16.99 5.73
CA VAL A 105 -12.82 16.93 6.58
C VAL A 105 -11.79 17.97 6.16
N LEU A 106 -11.49 18.06 4.87
CA LEU A 106 -10.51 19.02 4.36
C LEU A 106 -11.00 20.47 4.54
N ASN A 107 -12.15 20.79 3.94
CA ASN A 107 -12.63 22.17 3.82
C ASN A 107 -13.24 22.68 5.14
N GLY A 108 -13.93 21.80 5.89
CA GLY A 108 -14.63 22.15 7.13
C GLY A 108 -13.74 22.14 8.37
N HIS A 109 -12.69 21.33 8.39
CA HIS A 109 -11.85 21.15 9.57
C HIS A 109 -10.38 21.54 9.31
N LEU A 110 -9.68 20.83 8.40
CA LEU A 110 -8.23 20.95 8.29
C LEU A 110 -7.77 22.29 7.72
N LEU A 111 -8.38 22.82 6.66
CA LEU A 111 -7.99 24.11 6.10
C LEU A 111 -8.23 25.27 7.08
N PRO A 112 -9.33 25.33 7.84
CA PRO A 112 -9.50 26.32 8.91
C PRO A 112 -8.49 26.19 10.06
N GLU A 113 -8.05 24.96 10.40
CA GLU A 113 -7.02 24.75 11.41
C GLU A 113 -5.63 25.18 10.90
N LEU A 114 -5.27 24.84 9.65
CA LEU A 114 -4.05 25.29 9.00
C LEU A 114 -4.00 26.82 8.93
N GLU A 115 -5.13 27.50 8.63
CA GLU A 115 -5.21 28.96 8.61
C GLU A 115 -4.90 29.56 9.99
N ARG A 116 -5.38 28.94 11.09
CA ARG A 116 -5.05 29.37 12.47
C ARG A 116 -3.56 29.21 12.78
N GLU A 117 -2.92 28.21 12.18
CA GLU A 117 -1.48 27.95 12.30
C GLU A 117 -0.64 28.77 11.32
N GLY A 118 -1.24 29.70 10.59
CA GLY A 118 -0.55 30.58 9.64
C GLY A 118 -0.21 29.93 8.28
N ILE A 119 -0.86 28.85 7.93
CA ILE A 119 -0.78 28.20 6.59
C ILE A 119 -2.14 28.39 5.92
N ARG A 120 -2.17 29.19 4.86
CA ARG A 120 -3.44 29.58 4.23
C ARG A 120 -3.47 29.25 2.75
N LEU A 121 -4.43 28.42 2.34
CA LEU A 121 -4.83 28.26 0.95
C LEU A 121 -5.79 29.40 0.58
N VAL A 122 -5.35 30.31 -0.28
CA VAL A 122 -6.07 31.53 -0.62
C VAL A 122 -6.64 31.41 -2.03
N SER A 123 -7.96 31.54 -2.17
CA SER A 123 -8.57 31.60 -3.51
C SER A 123 -8.07 32.83 -4.28
N HIS A 124 -7.75 32.66 -5.55
CA HIS A 124 -7.32 33.75 -6.44
C HIS A 124 -8.31 34.92 -6.43
N GLN A 125 -9.59 34.68 -6.30
CA GLN A 125 -10.61 35.74 -6.28
C GLN A 125 -10.43 36.70 -5.10
N LYS A 126 -9.97 36.21 -3.93
CA LYS A 126 -9.76 36.98 -2.69
C LYS A 126 -8.44 37.75 -2.65
N LEU A 127 -7.57 37.61 -3.66
CA LEU A 127 -6.30 38.31 -3.72
C LEU A 127 -6.50 39.80 -4.04
N ASN A 128 -5.59 40.64 -3.50
CA ASN A 128 -5.55 42.05 -3.82
C ASN A 128 -5.00 42.31 -5.24
N LYS A 129 -5.13 43.55 -5.74
CA LYS A 129 -4.73 43.92 -7.10
C LYS A 129 -3.23 43.71 -7.36
N THR A 130 -2.39 43.92 -6.38
CA THR A 130 -0.91 43.75 -6.51
C THR A 130 -0.56 42.29 -6.63
N GLU A 131 -1.11 41.46 -5.75
CA GLU A 131 -0.93 39.99 -5.76
C GLU A 131 -1.42 39.37 -7.08
N LYS A 132 -2.62 39.80 -7.56
CA LYS A 132 -3.14 39.35 -8.87
C LYS A 132 -2.23 39.75 -10.02
N LYS A 133 -1.67 40.96 -9.98
CA LYS A 133 -0.74 41.42 -11.03
C LYS A 133 0.55 40.61 -11.02
N GLU A 134 1.08 40.31 -9.84
CA GLU A 134 2.28 39.49 -9.70
C GLU A 134 2.05 38.07 -10.18
N LEU A 135 0.93 37.42 -9.78
CA LEU A 135 0.58 36.10 -10.27
C LEU A 135 0.33 36.06 -11.77
N ARG A 136 -0.27 37.11 -12.36
CA ARG A 136 -0.43 37.21 -13.81
C ARG A 136 0.93 37.30 -14.53
N GLN A 137 1.90 38.01 -13.96
CA GLN A 137 3.25 38.04 -14.49
C GLN A 137 3.92 36.67 -14.41
N ARG A 138 3.83 35.99 -13.26
CA ARG A 138 4.35 34.63 -13.11
C ARG A 138 3.63 33.63 -14.02
N PHE A 139 2.33 33.80 -14.20
CA PHE A 139 1.57 33.00 -15.18
C PHE A 139 2.15 33.14 -16.59
N ALA A 140 2.40 34.35 -17.05
CA ALA A 140 2.94 34.63 -18.40
C ALA A 140 4.38 34.10 -18.57
N GLU A 141 5.20 34.14 -17.51
CA GLU A 141 6.62 33.76 -17.55
C GLU A 141 6.84 32.26 -17.26
N GLU A 142 6.10 31.67 -16.32
CA GLU A 142 6.36 30.33 -15.78
C GLU A 142 5.34 29.28 -16.25
N ILE A 143 4.04 29.65 -16.40
CA ILE A 143 2.95 28.70 -16.62
C ILE A 143 2.51 28.68 -18.10
N LEU A 144 2.23 29.84 -18.68
CA LEU A 144 1.74 29.95 -20.05
C LEU A 144 2.63 29.22 -21.08
N PRO A 145 3.98 29.30 -21.03
CA PRO A 145 4.82 28.63 -22.01
C PRO A 145 4.71 27.09 -22.05
N VAL A 146 4.25 26.48 -20.96
CA VAL A 146 4.09 25.00 -20.85
C VAL A 146 2.66 24.53 -21.07
N LEU A 147 1.71 25.46 -21.19
CA LEU A 147 0.30 25.14 -21.45
C LEU A 147 0.05 24.89 -22.94
N THR A 148 -0.74 23.86 -23.23
CA THR A 148 -1.23 23.59 -24.58
C THR A 148 -2.76 23.46 -24.53
N PRO A 149 -3.51 24.52 -24.81
CA PRO A 149 -4.95 24.43 -24.90
C PRO A 149 -5.35 23.63 -26.17
N LEU A 150 -6.30 22.72 -26.01
CA LEU A 150 -6.81 21.88 -27.08
C LEU A 150 -8.31 22.18 -27.28
N ALA A 151 -8.65 22.86 -28.35
CA ALA A 151 -10.04 23.05 -28.75
C ALA A 151 -10.61 21.74 -29.30
N ILE A 152 -11.89 21.52 -29.05
CA ILE A 152 -12.59 20.30 -29.45
C ILE A 152 -13.72 20.69 -30.42
N ASP A 153 -13.54 20.32 -31.69
CA ASP A 153 -14.47 20.55 -32.75
C ASP A 153 -14.43 19.40 -33.78
N PRO A 154 -15.24 19.36 -34.82
CA PRO A 154 -15.22 18.29 -35.82
C PRO A 154 -13.86 18.07 -36.51
N ALA A 155 -12.97 19.08 -36.54
CA ALA A 155 -11.62 18.96 -37.09
C ALA A 155 -10.58 18.55 -36.04
N HIS A 156 -10.89 18.74 -34.75
CA HIS A 156 -10.06 18.43 -33.62
C HIS A 156 -10.84 17.50 -32.68
N PRO A 157 -10.68 16.18 -32.81
CA PRO A 157 -11.39 15.20 -31.97
C PRO A 157 -11.02 15.34 -30.50
N PHE A 158 -11.86 14.77 -29.61
CA PHE A 158 -11.62 14.79 -28.17
C PHE A 158 -10.23 14.24 -27.83
N PRO A 159 -9.38 15.02 -27.15
CA PRO A 159 -8.00 14.61 -26.87
C PRO A 159 -7.94 13.49 -25.84
N HIS A 160 -6.88 12.72 -25.90
CA HIS A 160 -6.58 11.78 -24.82
C HIS A 160 -6.30 12.55 -23.52
N ILE A 161 -6.99 12.15 -22.45
CA ILE A 161 -6.78 12.69 -21.09
C ILE A 161 -5.87 11.73 -20.34
N SER A 162 -4.71 12.22 -19.88
CA SER A 162 -3.75 11.43 -19.12
C SER A 162 -4.34 10.98 -17.79
N ASN A 163 -3.95 9.78 -17.33
CA ASN A 163 -4.38 9.25 -16.04
C ASN A 163 -4.07 10.22 -14.89
N LEU A 164 -5.02 10.40 -13.97
CA LEU A 164 -4.95 11.24 -12.76
C LEU A 164 -4.61 12.73 -13.01
N SER A 165 -4.53 13.18 -14.27
CA SER A 165 -4.27 14.59 -14.54
C SER A 165 -5.48 15.46 -14.23
N LEU A 166 -5.23 16.63 -13.60
CA LEU A 166 -6.21 17.70 -13.48
C LEU A 166 -6.35 18.44 -14.79
N ASN A 167 -7.57 18.80 -15.14
CA ASN A 167 -7.89 19.48 -16.38
C ASN A 167 -8.97 20.54 -16.16
N LEU A 168 -8.87 21.63 -16.89
CA LEU A 168 -9.94 22.62 -17.02
C LEU A 168 -10.71 22.36 -18.32
N LEU A 169 -12.01 22.17 -18.19
CA LEU A 169 -12.95 22.25 -19.31
C LEU A 169 -13.35 23.70 -19.48
N VAL A 170 -12.99 24.31 -20.58
CA VAL A 170 -13.21 25.74 -20.86
C VAL A 170 -14.30 25.88 -21.92
N VAL A 171 -15.34 26.63 -21.60
CA VAL A 171 -16.41 26.97 -22.54
C VAL A 171 -16.16 28.36 -23.10
N ILE A 172 -15.98 28.42 -24.41
CA ILE A 172 -15.69 29.65 -25.17
C ILE A 172 -16.91 30.02 -26.00
N GLU A 173 -17.33 31.28 -25.93
CA GLU A 173 -18.31 31.82 -26.89
C GLU A 173 -17.59 32.39 -28.11
N ASP A 174 -17.94 31.89 -29.29
CA ASP A 174 -17.40 32.34 -30.56
C ASP A 174 -18.52 32.51 -31.58
N GLU A 175 -18.81 33.76 -31.96
CA GLU A 175 -19.86 34.13 -32.92
C GLU A 175 -21.24 33.47 -32.64
N GLY A 176 -21.60 33.36 -31.34
CA GLY A 176 -22.86 32.75 -30.89
C GLY A 176 -22.84 31.22 -30.88
N ARG A 177 -21.66 30.60 -30.98
CA ARG A 177 -21.45 29.15 -30.85
C ARG A 177 -20.63 28.87 -29.59
N LYS A 178 -20.99 27.83 -28.88
CA LYS A 178 -20.16 27.30 -27.78
C LYS A 178 -19.07 26.38 -28.34
N VAL A 179 -17.81 26.71 -28.10
CA VAL A 179 -16.66 25.88 -28.40
C VAL A 179 -16.10 25.40 -27.05
N ILE A 180 -15.80 24.13 -26.97
CA ILE A 180 -15.20 23.55 -25.77
C ILE A 180 -13.71 23.37 -26.00
N ALA A 181 -12.91 23.78 -25.03
CA ALA A 181 -11.48 23.55 -25.02
C ALA A 181 -11.06 22.85 -23.72
N ARG A 182 -10.00 22.08 -23.79
CA ARG A 182 -9.36 21.44 -22.65
C ARG A 182 -8.00 22.09 -22.38
N VAL A 183 -7.76 22.44 -21.13
CA VAL A 183 -6.43 22.88 -20.64
C VAL A 183 -5.97 21.93 -19.55
N LYS A 184 -4.84 21.24 -19.75
CA LYS A 184 -4.24 20.38 -18.75
C LYS A 184 -3.51 21.23 -17.71
N VAL A 185 -3.71 20.95 -16.44
CA VAL A 185 -2.86 21.47 -15.37
C VAL A 185 -1.51 20.74 -15.42
N PRO A 186 -0.39 21.47 -15.62
CA PRO A 186 0.91 20.84 -15.83
C PRO A 186 1.47 20.30 -14.50
N THR A 187 1.93 19.07 -14.51
CA THR A 187 2.59 18.44 -13.35
C THR A 187 4.06 18.85 -13.19
N SER A 188 4.63 19.56 -14.17
CA SER A 188 5.99 20.13 -14.10
C SER A 188 6.07 21.42 -13.29
N ILE A 189 4.94 21.95 -12.84
CA ILE A 189 4.81 23.15 -12.02
C ILE A 189 4.21 22.74 -10.69
N GLU A 190 4.73 23.33 -9.60
CA GLU A 190 4.18 23.11 -8.26
C GLU A 190 2.69 23.54 -8.22
N ARG A 191 1.81 22.64 -7.74
CA ARG A 191 0.38 22.91 -7.68
C ARG A 191 0.03 24.02 -6.70
N PHE A 192 0.78 24.11 -5.59
CA PHE A 192 0.58 25.09 -4.52
C PHE A 192 1.56 26.25 -4.69
N MET A 193 1.18 27.24 -5.49
CA MET A 193 2.04 28.39 -5.76
C MET A 193 2.14 29.30 -4.55
N ARG A 194 3.37 29.50 -4.03
CA ARG A 194 3.63 30.34 -2.88
C ARG A 194 3.53 31.82 -3.23
N LEU A 195 2.76 32.55 -2.43
CA LEU A 195 2.69 34.01 -2.44
C LEU A 195 3.80 34.62 -1.58
N PRO A 196 4.16 35.90 -1.78
CA PRO A 196 5.04 36.60 -0.89
C PRO A 196 4.59 36.51 0.57
N GLU A 197 5.55 36.26 1.45
CA GLU A 197 5.29 36.13 2.87
C GLU A 197 4.71 37.41 3.45
N LYS A 198 3.74 37.26 4.34
CA LYS A 198 3.26 38.37 5.16
C LYS A 198 3.69 38.19 6.60
N PRO A 199 3.94 39.29 7.33
CA PRO A 199 4.14 39.21 8.76
C PRO A 199 2.96 38.51 9.43
N SER A 200 3.22 37.81 10.53
CA SER A 200 2.16 37.22 11.34
C SER A 200 1.09 38.28 11.67
N PRO A 201 -0.21 37.94 11.59
CA PRO A 201 -1.30 38.89 11.88
C PRO A 201 -1.18 39.53 13.27
N ASN A 202 -0.56 38.84 14.22
CA ASN A 202 -0.40 39.31 15.60
C ASN A 202 0.96 40.01 15.86
N GLY A 203 1.82 40.15 14.84
CA GLY A 203 3.13 40.76 14.94
C GLY A 203 4.16 39.92 15.71
N GLU A 204 3.78 38.83 16.29
CA GLU A 204 4.62 37.84 16.97
C GLU A 204 4.50 36.49 16.28
N GLY A 205 5.62 35.82 16.03
CA GLY A 205 5.63 34.47 15.45
C GLY A 205 6.20 34.38 14.03
N ARG A 206 5.98 33.24 13.38
CA ARG A 206 6.47 32.97 12.02
C ARG A 206 5.66 33.73 10.97
N PRO A 207 6.25 34.09 9.83
CA PRO A 207 5.52 34.64 8.69
C PRO A 207 4.40 33.71 8.22
N GLU A 208 3.33 34.30 7.72
CA GLU A 208 2.21 33.56 7.15
C GLU A 208 2.61 32.91 5.82
N ILE A 209 2.44 31.58 5.69
CA ILE A 209 2.61 30.83 4.44
C ILE A 209 1.28 30.91 3.69
N ARG A 210 1.30 31.54 2.52
CA ARG A 210 0.12 31.73 1.68
C ARG A 210 0.31 31.06 0.34
N LEU A 211 -0.66 30.26 -0.06
CA LEU A 211 -0.61 29.39 -1.22
C LEU A 211 -1.84 29.60 -2.09
N VAL A 212 -1.69 29.51 -3.40
CA VAL A 212 -2.79 29.55 -4.39
C VAL A 212 -2.66 28.32 -5.29
N LEU A 213 -3.77 27.69 -5.60
CA LEU A 213 -3.81 26.55 -6.52
C LEU A 213 -3.49 27.02 -7.96
N VAL A 214 -2.62 26.29 -8.65
CA VAL A 214 -2.21 26.62 -10.01
C VAL A 214 -3.39 26.58 -10.98
N GLU A 215 -4.36 25.70 -10.80
CA GLU A 215 -5.59 25.65 -11.58
C GLU A 215 -6.44 26.92 -11.45
N GLU A 216 -6.48 27.55 -10.27
CA GLU A 216 -7.16 28.84 -10.10
C GLU A 216 -6.42 29.99 -10.82
N ILE A 217 -5.08 29.93 -10.84
CA ILE A 217 -4.26 30.90 -11.58
C ILE A 217 -4.48 30.76 -13.09
N ILE A 218 -4.51 29.52 -13.59
CA ILE A 218 -4.80 29.23 -14.99
C ILE A 218 -6.21 29.75 -15.34
N ALA A 219 -7.21 29.39 -14.54
CA ALA A 219 -8.59 29.80 -14.73
C ALA A 219 -8.76 31.33 -14.78
N ALA A 220 -8.00 32.06 -13.95
CA ALA A 220 -8.04 33.53 -13.91
C ALA A 220 -7.34 34.22 -15.05
N ASN A 221 -6.55 33.52 -15.87
CA ASN A 221 -5.77 34.06 -16.98
C ASN A 221 -6.06 33.37 -18.33
N LEU A 222 -7.25 32.76 -18.48
CA LEU A 222 -7.67 32.10 -19.71
C LEU A 222 -7.76 33.06 -20.89
N ASP A 223 -7.93 34.37 -20.65
CA ASP A 223 -7.89 35.42 -21.66
C ASP A 223 -6.56 35.51 -22.41
N GLU A 224 -5.45 35.14 -21.78
CA GLU A 224 -4.12 35.07 -22.45
C GLU A 224 -3.95 33.77 -23.26
N LEU A 225 -4.63 32.69 -22.89
CA LEU A 225 -4.64 31.42 -23.65
C LEU A 225 -5.58 31.50 -24.89
N PHE A 226 -6.66 32.29 -24.79
CA PHE A 226 -7.67 32.41 -25.81
C PHE A 226 -7.87 33.90 -26.19
N PRO A 227 -6.87 34.58 -26.79
CA PRO A 227 -6.91 36.01 -27.03
C PRO A 227 -8.07 36.39 -27.98
N GLY A 228 -8.85 37.37 -27.56
CA GLY A 228 -9.98 37.86 -28.34
C GLY A 228 -11.24 36.97 -28.29
N LYS A 229 -11.27 35.93 -27.47
CA LYS A 229 -12.44 35.10 -27.25
C LYS A 229 -13.07 35.40 -25.89
N GLU A 230 -14.37 35.20 -25.77
CA GLU A 230 -15.11 35.34 -24.54
C GLU A 230 -15.17 33.97 -23.81
N ILE A 231 -14.69 33.92 -22.57
CA ILE A 231 -14.73 32.72 -21.73
C ILE A 231 -16.04 32.73 -20.96
N ALA A 232 -16.97 31.84 -21.31
CA ALA A 232 -18.27 31.74 -20.65
C ALA A 232 -18.20 30.99 -19.32
N ALA A 233 -17.42 29.94 -19.25
CA ALA A 233 -17.25 29.13 -18.04
C ALA A 233 -15.96 28.30 -18.08
N ASN A 234 -15.52 27.83 -16.91
CA ASN A 234 -14.50 26.80 -16.78
C ASN A 234 -14.80 25.92 -15.58
N HIS A 235 -14.48 24.62 -15.68
CA HIS A 235 -14.72 23.63 -14.63
C HIS A 235 -13.57 22.64 -14.55
N VAL A 236 -13.16 22.29 -13.33
CA VAL A 236 -12.09 21.31 -13.09
C VAL A 236 -12.65 19.90 -13.19
N PHE A 237 -11.89 19.00 -13.78
CA PHE A 237 -12.19 17.57 -13.80
C PHE A 237 -10.92 16.72 -13.79
N GLN A 238 -11.08 15.46 -13.35
CA GLN A 238 -10.01 14.46 -13.31
C GLN A 238 -10.52 13.12 -13.81
N VAL A 239 -9.66 12.38 -14.51
CA VAL A 239 -9.97 11.04 -15.04
C VAL A 239 -9.00 10.04 -14.44
N THR A 240 -9.53 8.96 -13.87
CA THR A 240 -8.75 7.78 -13.50
C THR A 240 -8.91 6.72 -14.57
N ARG A 241 -7.79 6.12 -15.02
CA ARG A 241 -7.77 5.10 -16.07
C ARG A 241 -7.36 3.74 -15.53
N ASN A 242 -7.79 2.70 -16.22
CA ASN A 242 -7.29 1.35 -15.96
C ASN A 242 -5.76 1.33 -16.11
N ALA A 243 -5.09 0.74 -15.12
CA ALA A 243 -3.64 0.54 -15.10
C ALA A 243 -3.28 -0.94 -14.84
N ASP A 244 -4.23 -1.85 -14.93
CA ASP A 244 -3.96 -3.29 -14.82
C ASP A 244 -3.68 -3.87 -16.22
N PHE A 245 -2.64 -4.69 -16.30
CA PHE A 245 -2.21 -5.31 -17.56
C PHE A 245 -2.34 -6.81 -17.49
N ASP A 246 -2.73 -7.40 -18.60
CA ASP A 246 -2.52 -8.81 -18.89
C ASP A 246 -1.37 -8.92 -19.90
N ILE A 247 -0.17 -9.24 -19.42
CA ILE A 247 0.97 -9.59 -20.29
C ILE A 247 0.84 -11.07 -20.59
N GLU A 248 0.78 -11.44 -21.87
CA GLU A 248 0.86 -12.82 -22.33
C GLU A 248 2.31 -13.30 -22.22
N GLU A 249 2.73 -13.65 -21.00
CA GLU A 249 4.11 -14.01 -20.67
C GLU A 249 4.60 -15.24 -21.41
N ASP A 250 3.70 -16.17 -21.70
CA ASP A 250 4.00 -17.43 -22.39
C ASP A 250 4.42 -17.19 -23.86
N GLU A 251 4.01 -16.06 -24.45
CA GLU A 251 4.36 -15.68 -25.83
C GLU A 251 5.52 -14.68 -25.89
N ALA A 252 5.93 -14.10 -24.74
CA ALA A 252 6.98 -13.11 -24.67
C ALA A 252 8.36 -13.79 -24.79
N GLY A 253 9.07 -13.57 -25.87
CA GLY A 253 10.45 -14.01 -26.04
C GLY A 253 11.43 -13.29 -25.11
N ASP A 254 11.09 -12.09 -24.65
CA ASP A 254 11.81 -11.27 -23.67
C ASP A 254 10.80 -10.55 -22.79
N LEU A 255 10.68 -10.97 -21.52
CA LEU A 255 9.73 -10.42 -20.55
C LEU A 255 10.00 -8.94 -20.26
N LEU A 256 11.26 -8.52 -20.21
CA LEU A 256 11.63 -7.13 -19.95
C LEU A 256 11.12 -6.22 -21.06
N GLN A 257 11.33 -6.61 -22.34
CA GLN A 257 10.86 -5.86 -23.50
C GLN A 257 9.33 -5.82 -23.54
N ALA A 258 8.65 -6.95 -23.26
CA ALA A 258 7.20 -7.00 -23.24
C ALA A 258 6.60 -6.05 -22.18
N ILE A 259 7.24 -5.93 -21.01
CA ILE A 259 6.81 -4.98 -19.97
C ILE A 259 7.06 -3.53 -20.41
N GLU A 260 8.19 -3.23 -21.05
CA GLU A 260 8.46 -1.89 -21.59
C GLU A 260 7.41 -1.47 -22.64
N ASP A 261 7.08 -2.35 -23.59
CA ASP A 261 6.08 -2.10 -24.62
C ASP A 261 4.69 -1.87 -24.02
N GLU A 262 4.31 -2.63 -22.98
CA GLU A 262 3.04 -2.50 -22.29
C GLU A 262 2.96 -1.23 -21.44
N LEU A 263 4.08 -0.80 -20.82
CA LEU A 263 4.14 0.48 -20.10
C LEU A 263 3.82 1.66 -21.02
N GLU A 264 4.24 1.62 -22.29
CA GLU A 264 3.84 2.62 -23.29
C GLU A 264 2.33 2.55 -23.59
N GLY A 265 1.74 1.35 -23.63
CA GLY A 265 0.31 1.12 -23.81
C GLY A 265 -0.58 1.62 -22.65
N ARG A 266 -0.03 1.71 -21.44
CA ARG A 266 -0.71 2.18 -20.21
C ARG A 266 -1.36 3.55 -20.36
N TRP A 267 -0.78 4.43 -21.16
CA TRP A 267 -1.30 5.77 -21.43
C TRP A 267 -2.71 5.76 -22.02
N PHE A 268 -3.14 4.66 -22.68
CA PHE A 268 -4.40 4.55 -23.42
C PHE A 268 -5.46 3.69 -22.71
N GLY A 269 -5.27 3.33 -21.43
CA GLY A 269 -6.24 2.56 -20.65
C GLY A 269 -7.65 3.17 -20.67
N ARG A 270 -8.70 2.31 -20.55
CA ARG A 270 -10.10 2.77 -20.49
C ARG A 270 -10.32 3.66 -19.28
N SER A 271 -11.20 4.65 -19.40
CA SER A 271 -11.58 5.50 -18.26
C SER A 271 -12.36 4.68 -17.24
N ALA A 272 -11.84 4.61 -16.01
CA ALA A 272 -12.45 3.86 -14.90
C ALA A 272 -13.26 4.77 -13.96
N ARG A 273 -12.91 6.07 -13.87
CA ARG A 273 -13.60 7.04 -13.02
C ARG A 273 -13.48 8.44 -13.62
N LEU A 274 -14.54 9.24 -13.51
CA LEU A 274 -14.56 10.67 -13.80
C LEU A 274 -14.96 11.41 -12.52
N VAL A 275 -14.13 12.34 -12.06
CA VAL A 275 -14.45 13.28 -10.97
C VAL A 275 -14.61 14.68 -11.55
N VAL A 276 -15.72 15.35 -11.26
CA VAL A 276 -16.03 16.71 -11.71
C VAL A 276 -16.35 17.62 -10.54
N ALA A 277 -16.10 18.91 -10.70
CA ALA A 277 -16.56 19.91 -9.73
C ALA A 277 -18.09 19.92 -9.66
N ASP A 278 -18.66 20.06 -8.46
CA ASP A 278 -20.11 20.04 -8.20
C ASP A 278 -20.86 21.19 -8.88
N ASN A 279 -20.15 22.28 -9.20
CA ASN A 279 -20.66 23.43 -9.93
C ASN A 279 -20.67 23.24 -11.45
N MET A 280 -20.24 22.07 -11.98
CA MET A 280 -20.26 21.78 -13.43
C MET A 280 -21.71 21.55 -13.89
N PRO A 281 -22.19 22.31 -14.92
CA PRO A 281 -23.52 22.09 -15.50
C PRO A 281 -23.71 20.66 -16.04
N GLU A 282 -24.94 20.17 -15.97
CA GLU A 282 -25.31 18.81 -16.36
C GLU A 282 -24.97 18.53 -17.83
N ASP A 283 -25.24 19.47 -18.75
CA ASP A 283 -24.93 19.33 -20.17
C ASP A 283 -23.43 19.15 -20.46
N LEU A 284 -22.57 19.78 -19.67
CA LEU A 284 -21.12 19.61 -19.78
C LEU A 284 -20.65 18.29 -19.16
N ARG A 285 -21.27 17.86 -18.06
CA ARG A 285 -20.99 16.57 -17.42
C ARG A 285 -21.35 15.42 -18.38
N GLU A 286 -22.57 15.42 -18.93
CA GLU A 286 -23.01 14.43 -19.92
C GLU A 286 -22.09 14.42 -21.14
N TRP A 287 -21.67 15.60 -21.60
CA TRP A 287 -20.75 15.72 -22.72
C TRP A 287 -19.41 15.06 -22.44
N LEU A 288 -18.85 15.23 -21.21
CA LEU A 288 -17.63 14.53 -20.78
C LEU A 288 -17.83 13.02 -20.72
N VAL A 289 -18.94 12.54 -20.15
CA VAL A 289 -19.28 11.12 -20.04
C VAL A 289 -19.25 10.43 -21.40
N VAL A 290 -19.92 11.03 -22.40
CA VAL A 290 -19.97 10.50 -23.75
C VAL A 290 -18.58 10.46 -24.41
N ASN A 291 -17.80 11.53 -24.29
CA ASN A 291 -16.50 11.63 -24.95
C ASN A 291 -15.42 10.76 -24.29
N LEU A 292 -15.47 10.61 -22.97
CA LEU A 292 -14.57 9.76 -22.20
C LEU A 292 -15.01 8.28 -22.19
N ARG A 293 -16.24 7.99 -22.61
CA ARG A 293 -16.87 6.66 -22.57
C ARG A 293 -16.84 6.07 -21.15
N VAL A 294 -17.15 6.89 -20.16
CA VAL A 294 -17.24 6.48 -18.74
C VAL A 294 -18.65 5.98 -18.46
N ALA A 295 -18.80 4.94 -17.66
CA ALA A 295 -20.09 4.49 -17.17
C ALA A 295 -20.71 5.51 -16.20
N GLU A 296 -22.02 5.67 -16.19
CA GLU A 296 -22.71 6.65 -15.33
C GLU A 296 -22.42 6.43 -13.85
N ASN A 297 -22.34 5.16 -13.41
CA ASN A 297 -21.98 4.78 -12.04
C ASN A 297 -20.49 4.92 -11.73
N ALA A 298 -19.71 5.53 -12.60
CA ALA A 298 -18.29 5.85 -12.38
C ALA A 298 -18.03 7.37 -12.46
N VAL A 299 -19.08 8.18 -12.38
CA VAL A 299 -19.04 9.66 -12.39
C VAL A 299 -19.33 10.17 -10.99
N TYR A 300 -18.45 11.01 -10.46
CA TYR A 300 -18.54 11.58 -9.12
C TYR A 300 -18.49 13.10 -9.17
N SER A 301 -19.44 13.74 -8.51
CA SER A 301 -19.53 15.19 -8.39
C SER A 301 -19.15 15.61 -6.98
N VAL A 302 -18.13 16.48 -6.84
CA VAL A 302 -17.57 16.85 -5.53
C VAL A 302 -17.27 18.34 -5.45
N PRO A 303 -17.33 18.94 -4.24
CA PRO A 303 -16.80 20.28 -4.02
C PRO A 303 -15.29 20.35 -4.33
N GLU A 304 -14.85 21.48 -4.86
CA GLU A 304 -13.42 21.75 -5.03
C GLU A 304 -12.71 21.89 -3.67
N PRO A 305 -11.39 21.54 -3.61
CA PRO A 305 -10.52 21.11 -4.70
C PRO A 305 -10.69 19.64 -5.09
N ILE A 306 -10.38 19.32 -6.36
CA ILE A 306 -10.28 17.96 -6.88
C ILE A 306 -8.82 17.50 -6.83
N GLY A 307 -8.57 16.19 -6.79
CA GLY A 307 -7.20 15.64 -6.78
C GLY A 307 -6.48 15.88 -5.45
N LEU A 308 -7.03 15.35 -4.38
CA LEU A 308 -6.50 15.56 -3.02
C LEU A 308 -5.19 14.81 -2.75
N ALA A 309 -4.77 13.90 -3.63
CA ALA A 309 -3.47 13.24 -3.53
C ALA A 309 -2.30 14.23 -3.46
N ASP A 310 -2.37 15.33 -4.22
CA ASP A 310 -1.32 16.35 -4.24
C ASP A 310 -1.20 17.17 -2.94
N PHE A 311 -2.18 17.05 -2.02
CA PHE A 311 -2.09 17.72 -0.72
C PHE A 311 -0.98 17.15 0.17
N ASP A 312 -0.39 16.02 -0.19
CA ASP A 312 0.84 15.53 0.44
C ASP A 312 1.99 16.53 0.36
N ASP A 313 2.07 17.34 -0.70
CA ASP A 313 3.09 18.38 -0.86
C ASP A 313 3.09 19.39 0.29
N LEU A 314 1.93 19.69 0.86
CA LEU A 314 1.80 20.59 2.00
C LEU A 314 2.37 19.99 3.30
N THR A 315 2.48 18.69 3.39
CA THR A 315 3.04 17.98 4.56
C THR A 315 4.55 18.12 4.64
N HIS A 316 5.20 18.59 3.56
CA HIS A 316 6.63 18.83 3.47
C HIS A 316 7.01 20.29 3.79
N LEU A 317 6.06 21.12 4.20
CA LEU A 317 6.36 22.49 4.70
C LEU A 317 7.24 22.41 5.94
N ASP A 318 8.16 23.39 6.09
CA ASP A 318 9.06 23.47 7.25
C ASP A 318 8.30 23.89 8.53
N ARG A 319 7.44 22.99 9.01
CA ARG A 319 6.61 23.09 10.22
C ARG A 319 6.71 21.81 11.06
N PRO A 320 7.90 21.54 11.62
CA PRO A 320 8.13 20.34 12.44
C PRO A 320 7.25 20.30 13.72
N ASP A 321 6.69 21.43 14.12
CA ASP A 321 5.72 21.56 15.19
C ASP A 321 4.32 21.00 14.84
N LEU A 322 4.04 20.81 13.55
CA LEU A 322 2.77 20.29 13.03
C LEU A 322 2.88 18.86 12.45
N THR A 323 4.00 18.20 12.67
CA THR A 323 4.24 16.82 12.22
C THR A 323 4.71 15.96 13.38
N TYR A 324 4.59 14.64 13.23
CA TYR A 324 5.17 13.73 14.20
C TYR A 324 6.67 13.95 14.35
N PRO A 325 7.18 13.97 15.58
CA PRO A 325 8.63 14.04 15.81
C PRO A 325 9.29 12.80 15.16
N PRO A 326 10.48 12.98 14.53
CA PRO A 326 11.22 11.85 13.98
C PRO A 326 11.62 10.89 15.09
N ILE A 327 11.44 9.59 14.84
CA ILE A 327 11.92 8.56 15.77
C ILE A 327 13.39 8.24 15.50
N THR A 328 14.10 7.84 16.55
CA THR A 328 15.46 7.30 16.44
C THR A 328 15.38 5.78 16.65
N PRO A 329 15.40 4.98 15.57
CA PRO A 329 15.33 3.53 15.70
C PRO A 329 16.52 2.99 16.48
N ARG A 330 16.28 2.02 17.36
CA ARG A 330 17.36 1.39 18.11
C ARG A 330 18.12 0.35 17.27
N ILE A 331 19.35 0.08 17.65
CA ILE A 331 20.10 -1.10 17.21
C ILE A 331 20.23 -2.02 18.42
N PRO A 332 19.75 -3.28 18.36
CA PRO A 332 19.85 -4.21 19.47
C PRO A 332 21.28 -4.43 19.96
N GLN A 333 21.42 -4.74 21.26
CA GLN A 333 22.72 -4.82 21.91
C GLN A 333 23.59 -5.95 21.34
N GLU A 334 22.98 -7.08 20.94
CA GLU A 334 23.64 -8.20 20.30
C GLU A 334 24.36 -7.81 19.00
N ILE A 335 23.79 -6.87 18.24
CA ILE A 335 24.43 -6.32 17.03
C ILE A 335 25.54 -5.34 17.40
N ARG A 336 25.27 -4.41 18.34
CA ARG A 336 26.24 -3.39 18.75
C ARG A 336 27.52 -3.98 19.34
N ASN A 337 27.41 -5.15 20.01
CA ASN A 337 28.53 -5.82 20.66
C ASN A 337 29.32 -6.72 19.71
N ALA A 338 28.80 -7.00 18.51
CA ALA A 338 29.46 -7.83 17.52
C ALA A 338 30.29 -6.97 16.52
N ARG A 339 31.29 -7.61 15.90
CA ARG A 339 32.11 -6.96 14.85
C ARG A 339 31.43 -6.92 13.49
N SER A 340 30.46 -7.81 13.28
CA SER A 340 29.65 -7.89 12.05
C SER A 340 28.31 -8.57 12.35
N ILE A 341 27.33 -8.39 11.46
CA ILE A 341 26.02 -9.06 11.56
C ILE A 341 26.18 -10.59 11.51
N THR A 342 27.06 -11.10 10.65
CA THR A 342 27.36 -12.54 10.56
C THR A 342 27.94 -13.09 11.88
N GLN A 343 28.80 -12.31 12.57
CA GLN A 343 29.28 -12.70 13.88
C GLN A 343 28.17 -12.70 14.95
N ALA A 344 27.28 -11.70 14.93
CA ALA A 344 26.15 -11.64 15.83
C ALA A 344 25.20 -12.82 15.61
N THR A 345 24.88 -13.12 14.33
CA THR A 345 24.01 -14.25 13.93
C THR A 345 24.55 -15.60 14.40
N ARG A 346 25.89 -15.78 14.39
CA ARG A 346 26.53 -16.99 14.92
C ARG A 346 26.38 -17.19 16.44
N GLN A 347 26.16 -16.11 17.18
CA GLN A 347 25.93 -16.16 18.62
C GLN A 347 24.48 -16.46 18.97
N GLY A 348 23.57 -16.24 18.03
CA GLY A 348 22.16 -16.52 18.11
C GLY A 348 21.39 -15.76 17.04
N ASP A 349 20.21 -16.25 16.72
CA ASP A 349 19.31 -15.59 15.79
C ASP A 349 18.99 -14.15 16.21
N ILE A 350 18.78 -13.27 15.25
CA ILE A 350 18.46 -11.85 15.48
C ILE A 350 17.10 -11.55 14.88
N LEU A 351 16.22 -10.97 15.68
CA LEU A 351 14.90 -10.51 15.24
C LEU A 351 14.76 -9.00 15.46
N LEU A 352 14.59 -8.25 14.37
CA LEU A 352 14.31 -6.82 14.36
C LEU A 352 12.83 -6.57 14.04
N TYR A 353 12.28 -5.50 14.61
CA TYR A 353 10.93 -5.03 14.28
C TYR A 353 10.97 -3.56 13.90
N HIS A 354 10.88 -3.27 12.60
CA HIS A 354 10.88 -1.92 12.05
C HIS A 354 9.51 -1.24 12.25
N PRO A 355 9.45 0.09 12.33
CA PRO A 355 10.53 1.08 12.32
C PRO A 355 11.22 1.26 13.68
N TYR A 356 10.82 0.55 14.72
CA TYR A 356 11.33 0.70 16.09
C TYR A 356 12.79 0.23 16.20
N ASP A 357 13.12 -0.88 15.54
CA ASP A 357 14.51 -1.28 15.31
C ASP A 357 15.00 -0.75 13.96
N SER A 358 16.26 -0.32 13.89
CA SER A 358 16.85 0.24 12.68
C SER A 358 16.93 -0.78 11.54
N PHE A 359 16.70 -0.32 10.31
CA PHE A 359 16.91 -1.11 9.10
C PHE A 359 18.40 -1.14 8.68
N SER A 360 19.25 -0.30 9.27
CA SER A 360 20.68 -0.26 8.93
C SER A 360 21.40 -1.60 9.05
N PRO A 361 21.08 -2.51 10.00
CA PRO A 361 21.67 -3.84 10.03
C PRO A 361 21.40 -4.69 8.79
N VAL A 362 20.24 -4.52 8.14
CA VAL A 362 19.91 -5.23 6.89
C VAL A 362 20.81 -4.73 5.74
N VAL A 363 20.99 -3.42 5.63
CA VAL A 363 21.91 -2.81 4.65
C VAL A 363 23.34 -3.25 4.93
N GLU A 364 23.76 -3.24 6.20
CA GLU A 364 25.11 -3.64 6.61
C GLU A 364 25.37 -5.12 6.37
N PHE A 365 24.39 -5.99 6.52
CA PHE A 365 24.51 -7.42 6.20
C PHE A 365 24.94 -7.63 4.75
N VAL A 366 24.30 -6.94 3.80
CA VAL A 366 24.62 -7.03 2.38
C VAL A 366 25.97 -6.37 2.08
N ARG A 367 26.22 -5.16 2.63
CA ARG A 367 27.46 -4.40 2.43
C ARG A 367 28.68 -5.14 3.00
N ALA A 368 28.57 -5.67 4.21
CA ALA A 368 29.63 -6.45 4.82
C ALA A 368 29.91 -7.72 4.02
N ALA A 369 28.88 -8.40 3.49
CA ALA A 369 29.04 -9.54 2.63
C ALA A 369 29.71 -9.17 1.29
N ALA A 370 29.38 -8.01 0.74
CA ALA A 370 29.97 -7.51 -0.50
C ALA A 370 31.48 -7.25 -0.40
N ASN A 371 31.94 -6.81 0.78
CA ASN A 371 33.34 -6.41 1.03
C ASN A 371 34.18 -7.50 1.73
N ASP A 372 33.59 -8.68 2.03
CA ASP A 372 34.31 -9.76 2.70
C ASP A 372 34.92 -10.71 1.67
N PRO A 373 36.27 -10.82 1.57
CA PRO A 373 36.93 -11.71 0.58
C PRO A 373 36.65 -13.19 0.80
N GLU A 374 36.13 -13.59 1.96
CA GLU A 374 35.72 -14.96 2.24
C GLU A 374 34.28 -15.25 1.80
N VAL A 375 33.51 -14.26 1.37
CA VAL A 375 32.18 -14.45 0.80
C VAL A 375 32.30 -14.90 -0.65
N LEU A 376 31.66 -16.03 -0.95
CA LEU A 376 31.70 -16.67 -2.26
C LEU A 376 30.47 -16.36 -3.10
N ALA A 377 29.31 -16.19 -2.44
CA ALA A 377 28.07 -15.88 -3.14
C ALA A 377 27.11 -15.05 -2.28
N ILE A 378 26.38 -14.16 -2.94
CA ILE A 378 25.22 -13.44 -2.42
C ILE A 378 24.06 -13.71 -3.37
N LYS A 379 22.93 -14.16 -2.81
CA LYS A 379 21.68 -14.37 -3.57
C LYS A 379 20.59 -13.56 -2.91
N GLN A 380 19.88 -12.71 -3.67
CA GLN A 380 18.88 -11.80 -3.10
C GLN A 380 17.66 -11.59 -4.00
N THR A 381 16.48 -11.52 -3.39
CA THR A 381 15.24 -11.10 -4.05
C THR A 381 15.06 -9.60 -3.92
N LEU A 382 14.62 -8.92 -4.97
CA LEU A 382 14.29 -7.49 -4.98
C LEU A 382 12.90 -7.28 -5.56
N TYR A 383 12.07 -6.49 -4.86
CA TYR A 383 10.71 -6.19 -5.28
C TYR A 383 10.50 -4.69 -5.46
N ARG A 384 10.52 -3.89 -4.39
CA ARG A 384 10.39 -2.43 -4.36
C ARG A 384 11.58 -1.84 -3.62
N VAL A 385 12.63 -1.51 -4.32
CA VAL A 385 13.92 -1.15 -3.70
C VAL A 385 14.03 0.35 -3.45
N GLY A 386 13.25 1.14 -4.16
CA GLY A 386 13.30 2.60 -4.14
C GLY A 386 14.46 3.18 -4.98
N SER A 387 14.45 4.50 -5.17
CA SER A 387 15.54 5.23 -5.82
C SER A 387 16.77 5.31 -4.90
N ASN A 388 17.99 5.24 -5.46
CA ASN A 388 19.26 5.34 -4.72
C ASN A 388 19.41 4.31 -3.59
N SER A 389 19.10 3.05 -3.87
CA SER A 389 19.16 1.98 -2.87
C SER A 389 20.60 1.61 -2.50
N PRO A 390 20.99 1.71 -1.21
CA PRO A 390 22.30 1.27 -0.74
C PRO A 390 22.52 -0.24 -0.85
N ILE A 391 21.45 -1.01 -1.02
CA ILE A 391 21.52 -2.47 -1.27
C ILE A 391 21.95 -2.74 -2.71
N ILE A 392 21.41 -2.01 -3.69
CA ILE A 392 21.84 -2.10 -5.09
C ILE A 392 23.31 -1.72 -5.23
N GLU A 393 23.74 -0.66 -4.56
CA GLU A 393 25.16 -0.27 -4.52
C GLU A 393 26.03 -1.40 -3.98
N ALA A 394 25.70 -1.95 -2.82
CA ALA A 394 26.46 -3.04 -2.20
C ALA A 394 26.53 -4.30 -3.08
N LEU A 395 25.41 -4.70 -3.71
CA LEU A 395 25.39 -5.85 -4.63
C LEU A 395 26.25 -5.62 -5.87
N SER A 396 26.32 -4.38 -6.35
CA SER A 396 27.19 -4.00 -7.47
C SER A 396 28.67 -4.05 -7.08
N GLU A 397 29.04 -3.57 -5.89
CA GLU A 397 30.41 -3.61 -5.34
C GLU A 397 30.88 -5.07 -5.13
N ALA A 398 30.01 -5.95 -4.63
CA ALA A 398 30.34 -7.35 -4.40
C ALA A 398 30.85 -8.07 -5.65
N ARG A 399 30.30 -7.75 -6.82
CA ARG A 399 30.73 -8.35 -8.10
C ARG A 399 32.14 -7.92 -8.50
N ASP A 400 32.52 -6.69 -8.20
CA ASP A 400 33.85 -6.16 -8.49
C ASP A 400 34.94 -6.90 -7.68
N GLU A 401 34.60 -7.42 -6.50
CA GLU A 401 35.46 -8.22 -5.62
C GLU A 401 35.44 -9.75 -5.91
N HIS A 402 34.92 -10.18 -7.07
CA HIS A 402 34.85 -11.58 -7.51
C HIS A 402 33.85 -12.47 -6.77
N THR A 403 32.92 -11.92 -6.01
CA THR A 403 31.82 -12.64 -5.38
C THR A 403 30.75 -12.99 -6.43
N GLN A 404 30.21 -14.20 -6.40
CA GLN A 404 29.07 -14.57 -7.24
C GLN A 404 27.81 -13.88 -6.71
N VAL A 405 27.24 -12.97 -7.50
CA VAL A 405 26.00 -12.28 -7.13
C VAL A 405 24.88 -12.71 -8.06
N ALA A 406 23.80 -13.24 -7.48
CA ALA A 406 22.57 -13.60 -8.19
C ALA A 406 21.40 -12.84 -7.58
N VAL A 407 20.70 -12.08 -8.39
CA VAL A 407 19.58 -11.24 -7.96
C VAL A 407 18.35 -11.61 -8.75
N LEU A 408 17.26 -11.82 -8.04
CA LEU A 408 15.94 -11.90 -8.67
C LEU A 408 15.25 -10.54 -8.53
N VAL A 409 14.95 -9.89 -9.65
CA VAL A 409 14.22 -8.62 -9.71
C VAL A 409 12.80 -8.90 -10.19
N GLU A 410 11.82 -8.53 -9.38
CA GLU A 410 10.41 -8.61 -9.79
C GLU A 410 10.05 -7.38 -10.63
N LEU A 411 9.92 -7.55 -11.93
CA LEU A 411 9.61 -6.46 -12.86
C LEU A 411 8.17 -5.99 -12.79
N LYS A 412 7.23 -6.87 -12.38
CA LYS A 412 5.79 -6.58 -12.32
C LYS A 412 5.37 -6.00 -10.96
N ALA A 413 6.27 -5.30 -10.27
CA ALA A 413 5.94 -4.56 -9.06
C ALA A 413 5.15 -3.31 -9.46
N ARG A 414 3.81 -3.33 -9.27
CA ARG A 414 2.90 -2.27 -9.72
C ARG A 414 3.39 -0.88 -9.31
N PHE A 415 3.45 0.05 -10.28
CA PHE A 415 3.94 1.42 -10.17
C PHE A 415 5.46 1.57 -9.88
N ASP A 416 6.18 0.45 -9.75
CA ASP A 416 7.64 0.41 -9.62
C ASP A 416 8.30 -0.32 -10.80
N GLU A 417 7.56 -0.58 -11.87
CA GLU A 417 8.06 -1.35 -13.02
C GLU A 417 9.25 -0.64 -13.68
N GLU A 418 9.10 0.64 -14.03
CA GLU A 418 10.15 1.43 -14.68
C GLU A 418 11.42 1.55 -13.81
N PRO A 419 11.35 1.94 -12.52
CA PRO A 419 12.50 1.88 -11.63
C PRO A 419 13.17 0.51 -11.55
N ASN A 420 12.39 -0.57 -11.48
CA ASN A 420 12.94 -1.92 -11.38
C ASN A 420 13.69 -2.36 -12.66
N ILE A 421 13.19 -1.97 -13.84
CA ILE A 421 13.87 -2.18 -15.12
C ILE A 421 15.24 -1.46 -15.13
N VAL A 422 15.26 -0.19 -14.70
CA VAL A 422 16.50 0.60 -14.63
C VAL A 422 17.53 -0.08 -13.73
N TRP A 423 17.12 -0.55 -12.54
CA TRP A 423 18.00 -1.24 -11.60
C TRP A 423 18.49 -2.58 -12.15
N ALA A 424 17.61 -3.36 -12.78
CA ALA A 424 17.97 -4.61 -13.39
C ALA A 424 19.08 -4.44 -14.43
N ARG A 425 18.92 -3.49 -15.35
CA ARG A 425 19.93 -3.15 -16.36
C ARG A 425 21.26 -2.67 -15.77
N GLN A 426 21.21 -1.88 -14.69
CA GLN A 426 22.42 -1.42 -14.00
C GLN A 426 23.20 -2.57 -13.36
N LEU A 427 22.50 -3.52 -12.73
CA LEU A 427 23.12 -4.73 -12.15
C LEU A 427 23.74 -5.62 -13.23
N GLU A 428 23.02 -5.86 -14.34
CA GLU A 428 23.53 -6.63 -15.48
C GLU A 428 24.78 -5.99 -16.10
N ALA A 429 24.77 -4.67 -16.30
CA ALA A 429 25.91 -3.93 -16.84
C ALA A 429 27.16 -4.06 -15.97
N ARG A 430 27.01 -4.35 -14.67
CA ARG A 430 28.10 -4.66 -13.73
C ARG A 430 28.42 -6.15 -13.61
N GLY A 431 27.76 -7.00 -14.42
CA GLY A 431 28.00 -8.44 -14.48
C GLY A 431 27.37 -9.25 -13.34
N VAL A 432 26.36 -8.69 -12.67
CA VAL A 432 25.49 -9.43 -11.72
C VAL A 432 24.56 -10.34 -12.51
N HIS A 433 24.35 -11.57 -12.05
CA HIS A 433 23.33 -12.45 -12.63
C HIS A 433 21.94 -11.99 -12.19
N VAL A 434 21.16 -11.45 -13.12
CA VAL A 434 19.79 -11.01 -12.87
C VAL A 434 18.82 -12.04 -13.44
N ALA A 435 17.84 -12.45 -12.63
CA ALA A 435 16.69 -13.23 -13.05
C ALA A 435 15.41 -12.38 -12.85
N TYR A 436 14.44 -12.56 -13.74
CA TYR A 436 13.19 -11.76 -13.77
C TYR A 436 11.96 -12.51 -13.26
N GLY A 437 12.17 -13.51 -12.42
CA GLY A 437 11.11 -14.32 -11.84
C GLY A 437 10.75 -15.54 -12.65
N LEU A 438 9.61 -16.14 -12.32
CA LEU A 438 9.03 -17.29 -12.98
C LEU A 438 7.82 -16.87 -13.80
N VAL A 439 7.66 -17.44 -14.99
CA VAL A 439 6.49 -17.21 -15.85
C VAL A 439 5.21 -17.58 -15.09
N GLY A 440 4.21 -16.71 -15.16
CA GLY A 440 2.92 -16.89 -14.48
C GLY A 440 2.92 -16.64 -12.96
N LEU A 441 4.10 -16.52 -12.32
CA LEU A 441 4.23 -16.27 -10.90
C LEU A 441 4.89 -14.89 -10.64
N LYS A 442 4.45 -14.24 -9.56
CA LYS A 442 5.02 -12.98 -9.07
C LYS A 442 5.87 -13.24 -7.84
N THR A 443 7.16 -12.85 -7.86
CA THR A 443 8.04 -13.07 -6.71
C THR A 443 7.85 -11.99 -5.66
N HIS A 444 7.37 -12.40 -4.49
CA HIS A 444 7.15 -11.50 -3.35
C HIS A 444 7.93 -11.91 -2.10
N ALA A 445 8.67 -13.00 -2.13
CA ALA A 445 9.57 -13.44 -1.07
C ALA A 445 10.69 -12.41 -0.82
N LYS A 446 11.06 -12.20 0.45
CA LYS A 446 12.13 -11.29 0.89
C LYS A 446 13.24 -12.10 1.53
N VAL A 447 14.22 -12.50 0.73
CA VAL A 447 15.29 -13.42 1.10
C VAL A 447 16.64 -12.89 0.62
N CYS A 448 17.64 -12.89 1.51
CA CYS A 448 19.04 -12.66 1.17
C CYS A 448 19.88 -13.76 1.77
N LEU A 449 20.55 -14.54 0.92
CA LEU A 449 21.44 -15.64 1.31
C LEU A 449 22.89 -15.29 1.03
N VAL A 450 23.74 -15.41 2.04
CA VAL A 450 25.20 -15.20 1.94
C VAL A 450 25.92 -16.54 2.19
N VAL A 451 26.79 -16.93 1.27
CA VAL A 451 27.64 -18.11 1.37
C VAL A 451 29.09 -17.68 1.63
N ARG A 452 29.62 -18.03 2.80
CA ARG A 452 30.93 -17.61 3.27
C ARG A 452 31.85 -18.83 3.51
N ARG A 453 33.13 -18.72 3.18
CA ARG A 453 34.15 -19.70 3.56
C ARG A 453 34.62 -19.40 4.99
N GLU A 454 34.60 -20.40 5.85
CA GLU A 454 35.13 -20.32 7.20
C GLU A 454 36.11 -21.47 7.44
N GLY A 455 37.39 -21.18 7.29
CA GLY A 455 38.44 -22.19 7.30
C GLY A 455 38.25 -23.17 6.12
N SER A 456 38.04 -24.45 6.40
CA SER A 456 37.80 -25.50 5.39
C SER A 456 36.33 -25.77 5.08
N LYS A 457 35.40 -25.04 5.72
CA LYS A 457 33.95 -25.27 5.60
C LYS A 457 33.28 -24.08 4.92
N LEU A 458 32.16 -24.33 4.28
CA LEU A 458 31.23 -23.29 3.83
C LEU A 458 30.14 -23.12 4.87
N ARG A 459 29.87 -21.87 5.25
CA ARG A 459 28.75 -21.50 6.11
C ARG A 459 27.80 -20.60 5.32
N ARG A 460 26.53 -20.75 5.59
CA ARG A 460 25.47 -19.94 4.98
C ARG A 460 24.80 -19.12 6.05
N TYR A 461 24.48 -17.88 5.74
CA TYR A 461 23.72 -16.95 6.56
C TYR A 461 22.54 -16.47 5.76
N ILE A 462 21.38 -16.40 6.36
CA ILE A 462 20.17 -15.97 5.67
C ILE A 462 19.49 -14.83 6.43
N HIS A 463 19.06 -13.84 5.67
CA HIS A 463 18.09 -12.85 6.11
C HIS A 463 16.74 -13.17 5.47
N LEU A 464 15.69 -13.22 6.30
CA LEU A 464 14.31 -13.42 5.91
C LEU A 464 13.49 -12.23 6.42
N GLY A 465 12.71 -11.59 5.54
CA GLY A 465 11.93 -10.41 5.89
C GLY A 465 10.44 -10.55 5.61
N THR A 466 9.61 -9.85 6.38
CA THR A 466 8.19 -9.65 6.02
C THR A 466 8.01 -8.46 5.07
N GLY A 467 8.93 -7.49 5.12
CA GLY A 467 8.95 -6.25 4.35
C GLY A 467 10.01 -6.18 3.26
N ASN A 468 9.86 -5.23 2.36
CA ASN A 468 10.76 -5.03 1.23
C ASN A 468 12.14 -4.52 1.66
N TYR A 469 13.14 -4.75 0.81
CA TYR A 469 14.51 -4.22 0.98
C TYR A 469 14.58 -2.73 0.61
N ASN A 470 13.80 -1.90 1.32
CA ASN A 470 13.68 -0.46 1.07
C ASN A 470 13.82 0.33 2.37
N PRO A 471 14.95 1.06 2.57
CA PRO A 471 15.20 1.83 3.80
C PRO A 471 14.17 2.95 4.05
N SER A 472 13.55 3.49 3.00
CA SER A 472 12.56 4.57 3.14
C SER A 472 11.24 4.03 3.68
N THR A 473 10.73 2.94 3.10
CA THR A 473 9.49 2.31 3.59
C THR A 473 9.68 1.69 4.97
N ALA A 474 10.87 1.17 5.30
CA ALA A 474 11.19 0.64 6.62
C ALA A 474 11.13 1.67 7.78
N ARG A 475 10.98 2.96 7.47
CA ARG A 475 10.74 4.02 8.48
C ARG A 475 9.26 4.26 8.76
N LEU A 476 8.38 3.77 7.89
CA LEU A 476 6.94 4.03 7.93
C LEU A 476 6.12 2.74 8.10
N TYR A 477 6.66 1.59 7.67
CA TYR A 477 5.97 0.29 7.69
C TYR A 477 6.48 -0.55 8.85
N THR A 478 5.57 -1.22 9.54
CA THR A 478 5.97 -2.22 10.53
C THR A 478 6.30 -3.52 9.82
N ASP A 479 7.53 -4.02 10.00
CA ASP A 479 8.00 -5.26 9.39
C ASP A 479 9.04 -5.96 10.26
N PHE A 480 9.14 -7.28 10.10
CA PHE A 480 10.19 -8.07 10.74
C PHE A 480 11.36 -8.33 9.80
N SER A 481 12.57 -8.32 10.36
CA SER A 481 13.80 -8.81 9.75
C SER A 481 14.41 -9.88 10.65
N TYR A 482 14.68 -11.06 10.11
CA TYR A 482 15.22 -12.21 10.84
C TYR A 482 16.52 -12.66 10.21
N PHE A 483 17.61 -12.72 11.01
CA PHE A 483 18.90 -13.23 10.60
C PHE A 483 19.18 -14.53 11.33
N THR A 484 19.57 -15.57 10.58
CA THR A 484 19.86 -16.89 11.14
C THR A 484 20.91 -17.64 10.31
N ASP A 485 21.59 -18.60 10.92
CA ASP A 485 22.39 -19.63 10.27
C ASP A 485 21.84 -21.04 10.54
N ASP A 486 20.54 -21.13 10.91
CA ASP A 486 19.83 -22.39 11.09
C ASP A 486 19.98 -23.28 9.85
N PRO A 487 20.48 -24.53 10.02
CA PRO A 487 20.80 -25.41 8.89
C PRO A 487 19.62 -25.68 7.95
N ASP A 488 18.40 -25.84 8.49
CA ASP A 488 17.22 -26.11 7.69
C ASP A 488 16.80 -24.88 6.88
N LEU A 489 16.76 -23.70 7.52
CA LEU A 489 16.37 -22.46 6.87
C LEU A 489 17.36 -21.99 5.78
N VAL A 490 18.69 -22.18 6.01
CA VAL A 490 19.67 -21.81 4.98
C VAL A 490 19.71 -22.80 3.82
N GLU A 491 19.34 -24.06 4.05
CA GLU A 491 19.18 -25.05 2.99
C GLU A 491 17.93 -24.74 2.16
N ASP A 492 16.79 -24.56 2.81
CA ASP A 492 15.53 -24.18 2.17
C ASP A 492 15.66 -22.87 1.38
N GLY A 493 16.39 -21.87 1.93
CA GLY A 493 16.68 -20.63 1.21
C GLY A 493 17.52 -20.86 -0.04
N SER A 494 18.47 -21.80 -0.02
CA SER A 494 19.24 -22.18 -1.22
C SER A 494 18.34 -22.87 -2.26
N ASP A 495 17.44 -23.73 -1.81
CA ASP A 495 16.52 -24.48 -2.68
C ASP A 495 15.46 -23.53 -3.28
N LEU A 496 14.98 -22.56 -2.50
CA LEU A 496 14.10 -21.51 -3.00
C LEU A 496 14.78 -20.70 -4.13
N PHE A 497 16.05 -20.31 -3.95
CA PHE A 497 16.78 -19.62 -5.03
C PHE A 497 17.02 -20.52 -6.25
N ASN A 498 17.30 -21.81 -6.06
CA ASN A 498 17.44 -22.75 -7.17
C ASN A 498 16.13 -22.92 -7.95
N HIS A 499 14.98 -22.90 -7.24
CA HIS A 499 13.66 -22.87 -7.86
C HIS A 499 13.45 -21.57 -8.67
N LEU A 500 13.75 -20.42 -8.07
CA LEU A 500 13.54 -19.09 -8.67
C LEU A 500 14.44 -18.80 -9.87
N THR A 501 15.66 -19.35 -9.90
CA THR A 501 16.66 -19.03 -10.94
C THR A 501 17.04 -20.20 -11.85
N GLY A 502 16.75 -21.43 -11.45
CA GLY A 502 17.26 -22.64 -12.11
C GLY A 502 16.17 -23.56 -12.67
N TYR A 503 14.90 -23.17 -12.60
CA TYR A 503 13.78 -23.99 -13.06
C TYR A 503 13.72 -25.38 -12.40
N SER A 504 14.16 -25.48 -11.12
CA SER A 504 14.07 -26.74 -10.37
C SER A 504 12.64 -26.93 -9.85
N GLU A 505 12.12 -28.13 -9.98
CA GLU A 505 10.85 -28.53 -9.35
C GLU A 505 11.11 -28.82 -7.87
N GLN A 506 10.92 -27.80 -7.01
CA GLN A 506 11.06 -27.94 -5.56
C GLN A 506 9.67 -28.10 -4.94
N GLU A 507 9.36 -29.29 -4.47
CA GLU A 507 8.06 -29.63 -3.92
C GLU A 507 8.05 -29.65 -2.37
N GLU A 508 9.20 -29.83 -1.73
CA GLU A 508 9.30 -29.96 -0.27
C GLU A 508 10.39 -29.05 0.32
N TYR A 509 10.11 -28.48 1.47
CA TYR A 509 11.04 -27.71 2.28
C TYR A 509 11.10 -28.31 3.71
N LYS A 510 12.23 -28.15 4.39
CA LYS A 510 12.45 -28.69 5.73
C LYS A 510 11.75 -27.87 6.82
N ALA A 511 11.75 -26.55 6.64
CA ALA A 511 11.25 -25.58 7.62
C ALA A 511 10.38 -24.51 7.00
N LEU A 512 10.71 -24.03 5.80
CA LEU A 512 9.91 -23.03 5.11
C LEU A 512 8.57 -23.60 4.63
N LEU A 513 7.52 -22.77 4.70
CA LEU A 513 6.32 -22.97 3.91
C LEU A 513 6.37 -21.98 2.75
N ALA A 514 6.46 -22.49 1.54
CA ALA A 514 6.58 -21.66 0.33
C ALA A 514 5.29 -21.71 -0.50
N ALA A 515 4.82 -20.57 -0.97
CA ALA A 515 3.77 -20.51 -1.97
C ALA A 515 4.42 -20.52 -3.39
N PRO A 516 3.72 -21.14 -4.38
CA PRO A 516 2.38 -21.74 -4.30
C PRO A 516 2.36 -23.21 -3.84
N THR A 517 3.48 -23.82 -3.47
CA THR A 517 3.61 -25.28 -3.30
C THR A 517 3.10 -25.80 -1.95
N THR A 518 3.66 -25.31 -0.83
CA THR A 518 3.44 -25.93 0.50
C THR A 518 2.75 -25.01 1.51
N MET A 519 2.58 -23.71 1.19
CA MET A 519 2.17 -22.73 2.22
C MET A 519 0.71 -22.91 2.64
N ARG A 520 -0.24 -23.01 1.70
CA ARG A 520 -1.66 -23.16 2.07
C ARG A 520 -1.86 -24.43 2.89
N ASP A 521 -1.39 -25.57 2.40
CA ASP A 521 -1.52 -26.85 3.10
C ASP A 521 -0.83 -26.85 4.45
N GLY A 522 0.30 -26.16 4.55
CA GLY A 522 1.02 -25.98 5.82
C GLY A 522 0.20 -25.19 6.84
N ILE A 523 -0.41 -24.09 6.43
CA ILE A 523 -1.29 -23.27 7.31
C ILE A 523 -2.53 -24.07 7.71
N LEU A 524 -3.19 -24.74 6.76
CA LEU A 524 -4.39 -25.57 7.04
C LEU A 524 -4.07 -26.67 8.05
N ARG A 525 -2.93 -27.36 7.93
CA ARG A 525 -2.48 -28.37 8.90
C ARG A 525 -2.26 -27.77 10.29
N LEU A 526 -1.70 -26.57 10.38
CA LEU A 526 -1.48 -25.89 11.66
C LEU A 526 -2.80 -25.46 12.32
N ILE A 527 -3.80 -25.04 11.54
CA ILE A 527 -5.17 -24.77 12.03
C ILE A 527 -5.83 -26.05 12.49
N GLU A 528 -5.77 -27.12 11.68
CA GLU A 528 -6.35 -28.43 12.03
C GLU A 528 -5.74 -29.02 13.32
N GLU A 529 -4.44 -28.86 13.53
CA GLU A 529 -3.75 -29.26 14.77
C GLU A 529 -4.39 -28.57 16.00
N GLN A 530 -4.70 -27.28 15.92
CA GLN A 530 -5.36 -26.57 17.01
C GLN A 530 -6.83 -27.00 17.18
N THR A 531 -7.51 -27.25 16.07
CA THR A 531 -8.88 -27.77 16.05
C THR A 531 -8.96 -29.12 16.75
N GLU A 532 -8.03 -30.02 16.45
CA GLU A 532 -7.90 -31.31 17.09
C GLU A 532 -7.58 -31.20 18.60
N ASN A 533 -6.67 -30.27 18.99
CA ASN A 533 -6.35 -30.03 20.40
C ASN A 533 -7.61 -29.56 21.17
N ALA A 534 -8.37 -28.62 20.61
CA ALA A 534 -9.61 -28.15 21.22
C ALA A 534 -10.64 -29.28 21.36
N ARG A 535 -10.83 -30.15 20.35
CA ARG A 535 -11.70 -31.32 20.40
C ARG A 535 -11.32 -32.32 21.49
N LYS A 536 -10.02 -32.39 21.85
CA LYS A 536 -9.50 -33.21 22.95
C LYS A 536 -9.58 -32.52 24.32
N GLY A 537 -9.99 -31.25 24.38
CA GLY A 537 -10.01 -30.44 25.59
C GLY A 537 -8.62 -29.95 26.00
N GLU A 538 -7.65 -29.93 25.08
CA GLU A 538 -6.31 -29.40 25.27
C GLU A 538 -6.29 -27.88 24.96
N PRO A 539 -5.33 -27.11 25.53
CA PRO A 539 -5.20 -25.70 25.19
C PRO A 539 -5.01 -25.49 23.68
N ALA A 540 -5.83 -24.61 23.09
CA ALA A 540 -5.81 -24.32 21.66
C ALA A 540 -6.09 -22.84 21.40
N ARG A 541 -5.17 -22.19 20.70
CA ARG A 541 -5.26 -20.78 20.35
C ARG A 541 -4.65 -20.53 18.98
N ILE A 542 -5.24 -19.61 18.23
CA ILE A 542 -4.66 -19.09 17.00
C ILE A 542 -4.61 -17.57 17.13
N MET A 543 -3.44 -16.98 16.90
CA MET A 543 -3.30 -15.54 16.72
C MET A 543 -2.69 -15.26 15.36
N GLY A 544 -3.16 -14.23 14.68
CA GLY A 544 -2.65 -13.87 13.36
C GLY A 544 -2.58 -12.39 13.13
N LYS A 545 -1.56 -11.96 12.39
CA LYS A 545 -1.46 -10.61 11.84
C LYS A 545 -1.22 -10.71 10.35
N THR A 546 -2.05 -10.02 9.56
CA THR A 546 -1.93 -9.98 8.11
C THR A 546 -2.54 -8.69 7.57
N ASN A 547 -2.22 -8.31 6.33
CA ASN A 547 -2.87 -7.14 5.73
C ASN A 547 -4.25 -7.49 5.18
N ALA A 548 -4.47 -8.75 4.76
CA ALA A 548 -5.75 -9.19 4.22
C ALA A 548 -6.00 -10.69 4.44
N LEU A 549 -7.26 -11.04 4.67
CA LEU A 549 -7.77 -12.41 4.76
C LEU A 549 -8.95 -12.55 3.78
N THR A 550 -8.74 -13.27 2.66
CA THR A 550 -9.75 -13.47 1.62
C THR A 550 -9.78 -14.88 1.06
N ASP A 551 -8.87 -15.77 1.50
CA ASP A 551 -8.82 -17.16 1.04
C ASP A 551 -9.96 -17.97 1.67
N PRO A 552 -10.91 -18.54 0.88
CA PRO A 552 -12.05 -19.24 1.44
C PRO A 552 -11.66 -20.48 2.24
N GLN A 553 -10.64 -21.23 1.80
CA GLN A 553 -10.23 -22.45 2.51
C GLN A 553 -9.66 -22.13 3.90
N ILE A 554 -8.89 -21.05 4.01
CA ILE A 554 -8.39 -20.58 5.30
C ILE A 554 -9.55 -20.08 6.18
N ILE A 555 -10.52 -19.35 5.61
CA ILE A 555 -11.69 -18.85 6.34
C ILE A 555 -12.53 -20.00 6.87
N GLU A 556 -12.84 -21.00 6.03
CA GLU A 556 -13.60 -22.21 6.41
C GLU A 556 -12.88 -22.96 7.54
N ALA A 557 -11.57 -23.18 7.44
CA ALA A 557 -10.79 -23.83 8.48
C ALA A 557 -10.80 -23.06 9.80
N LEU A 558 -10.79 -21.71 9.77
CA LEU A 558 -10.92 -20.88 10.97
C LEU A 558 -12.32 -20.96 11.58
N TYR A 559 -13.37 -21.08 10.78
CA TYR A 559 -14.73 -21.34 11.26
C TYR A 559 -14.84 -22.71 11.93
N GLU A 560 -14.28 -23.77 11.33
CA GLU A 560 -14.22 -25.10 11.95
C GLU A 560 -13.45 -25.08 13.27
N ALA A 561 -12.33 -24.36 13.34
CA ALA A 561 -11.56 -24.19 14.56
C ALA A 561 -12.37 -23.47 15.66
N SER A 562 -13.10 -22.42 15.30
CA SER A 562 -13.99 -21.71 16.22
C SER A 562 -15.11 -22.60 16.76
N GLN A 563 -15.76 -23.37 15.88
CA GLN A 563 -16.80 -24.34 16.27
C GLN A 563 -16.26 -25.43 17.21
N ALA A 564 -15.00 -25.80 17.07
CA ALA A 564 -14.34 -26.73 17.97
C ALA A 564 -13.92 -26.11 19.32
N GLY A 565 -14.05 -24.78 19.47
CA GLY A 565 -13.71 -24.05 20.69
C GLY A 565 -12.32 -23.41 20.70
N VAL A 566 -11.60 -23.37 19.56
CA VAL A 566 -10.33 -22.66 19.44
C VAL A 566 -10.57 -21.16 19.54
N LYS A 567 -9.81 -20.49 20.41
CA LYS A 567 -9.79 -19.02 20.46
C LYS A 567 -8.97 -18.47 19.31
N VAL A 568 -9.60 -17.72 18.41
CA VAL A 568 -8.97 -17.12 17.22
C VAL A 568 -8.97 -15.59 17.34
N GLU A 569 -7.77 -14.99 17.36
CA GLU A 569 -7.60 -13.54 17.51
C GLU A 569 -6.73 -13.00 16.38
N LEU A 570 -7.30 -12.14 15.54
CA LEU A 570 -6.66 -11.69 14.31
C LEU A 570 -6.48 -10.16 14.29
N VAL A 571 -5.31 -9.70 13.88
CA VAL A 571 -5.03 -8.31 13.55
C VAL A 571 -4.97 -8.19 12.03
N ILE A 572 -6.05 -7.67 11.42
CA ILE A 572 -6.16 -7.54 9.97
C ILE A 572 -6.29 -6.06 9.62
N ARG A 573 -5.24 -5.48 9.06
CA ARG A 573 -5.22 -4.05 8.77
C ARG A 573 -6.30 -3.62 7.78
N GLY A 574 -6.45 -4.33 6.68
CA GLY A 574 -7.28 -3.94 5.54
C GLY A 574 -8.45 -4.90 5.29
N ILE A 575 -8.38 -5.63 4.19
CA ILE A 575 -9.47 -6.49 3.71
C ILE A 575 -9.65 -7.72 4.59
N CYS A 576 -10.87 -7.93 5.09
CA CYS A 576 -11.28 -9.14 5.77
C CYS A 576 -12.59 -9.64 5.17
N CYS A 577 -12.59 -10.85 4.58
CA CYS A 577 -13.80 -11.50 4.08
C CYS A 577 -14.44 -12.44 5.11
N LEU A 578 -13.79 -12.70 6.25
CA LEU A 578 -14.32 -13.48 7.36
C LEU A 578 -15.29 -12.63 8.20
N ARG A 579 -16.41 -13.20 8.61
CA ARG A 579 -17.38 -12.60 9.55
C ARG A 579 -17.18 -13.16 10.97
N PRO A 580 -16.70 -12.37 11.93
CA PRO A 580 -16.54 -12.81 13.32
C PRO A 580 -17.88 -12.75 14.08
N GLY A 581 -17.97 -13.46 15.22
CA GLY A 581 -19.06 -13.34 16.18
C GLY A 581 -20.42 -13.85 15.70
N LEU A 582 -20.47 -14.69 14.65
CA LEU A 582 -21.69 -15.36 14.22
C LEU A 582 -21.99 -16.56 15.12
N GLU A 583 -23.22 -16.58 15.70
CA GLU A 583 -23.67 -17.63 16.63
C GLU A 583 -23.53 -19.04 16.04
N GLY A 584 -22.85 -19.91 16.75
CA GLY A 584 -22.61 -21.31 16.36
C GLY A 584 -21.58 -21.50 15.24
N ILE A 585 -20.93 -20.43 14.76
CA ILE A 585 -19.95 -20.49 13.66
C ILE A 585 -18.64 -19.84 14.09
N SER A 586 -18.66 -18.56 14.39
CA SER A 586 -17.46 -17.77 14.67
C SER A 586 -17.49 -17.04 16.03
N ASP A 587 -18.19 -17.60 17.00
CA ASP A 587 -18.29 -17.09 18.37
C ASP A 587 -16.92 -16.86 19.04
N ASN A 588 -15.94 -17.67 18.67
CA ASN A 588 -14.60 -17.61 19.24
C ASN A 588 -13.60 -16.83 18.37
N ILE A 589 -14.08 -16.16 17.32
CA ILE A 589 -13.23 -15.37 16.42
C ILE A 589 -13.40 -13.88 16.73
N ARG A 590 -12.27 -13.20 16.90
CA ARG A 590 -12.17 -11.76 17.06
C ARG A 590 -11.22 -11.18 16.03
N VAL A 591 -11.62 -10.08 15.36
CA VAL A 591 -10.80 -9.40 14.35
C VAL A 591 -10.66 -7.94 14.72
N VAL A 592 -9.42 -7.46 14.80
CA VAL A 592 -9.06 -6.07 15.07
C VAL A 592 -8.28 -5.51 13.89
N SER A 593 -8.57 -4.25 13.52
CA SER A 593 -7.82 -3.48 12.53
C SER A 593 -7.13 -2.31 13.22
N ILE A 594 -5.86 -2.06 12.91
CA ILE A 594 -5.11 -0.91 13.44
C ILE A 594 -4.71 -0.02 12.27
N VAL A 595 -5.09 1.25 12.36
CA VAL A 595 -4.68 2.31 11.46
C VAL A 595 -4.13 3.46 12.30
N GLY A 596 -2.89 3.87 12.07
CA GLY A 596 -2.23 4.90 12.87
C GLY A 596 -0.99 5.46 12.18
N ARG A 597 -0.06 6.01 12.95
CA ARG A 597 1.18 6.64 12.47
C ARG A 597 1.97 5.76 11.51
N PHE A 598 2.11 4.47 11.83
CA PHE A 598 2.84 3.51 11.02
C PHE A 598 1.89 2.56 10.32
N LEU A 599 2.24 2.18 9.09
CA LEU A 599 1.48 1.19 8.34
C LEU A 599 1.75 -0.21 8.91
N GLU A 600 0.73 -0.84 9.47
CA GLU A 600 0.81 -2.22 9.96
C GLU A 600 0.93 -3.18 8.77
N HIS A 601 2.17 -3.65 8.50
CA HIS A 601 2.50 -4.41 7.29
C HIS A 601 3.03 -5.82 7.58
N ALA A 602 3.59 -6.06 8.74
CA ALA A 602 4.12 -7.36 9.11
C ALA A 602 3.08 -8.48 9.05
N ARG A 603 3.52 -9.70 8.72
CA ARG A 603 2.69 -10.92 8.80
C ARG A 603 3.31 -11.86 9.81
N ALA A 604 2.47 -12.31 10.73
CA ALA A 604 2.83 -13.24 11.78
C ALA A 604 1.67 -14.17 12.09
N LEU A 605 1.94 -15.45 12.30
CA LEU A 605 0.97 -16.47 12.70
C LEU A 605 1.48 -17.19 13.92
N VAL A 606 0.64 -17.37 14.92
CA VAL A 606 0.93 -18.06 16.19
C VAL A 606 -0.11 -19.15 16.36
N PHE A 607 0.35 -20.39 16.58
CA PHE A 607 -0.49 -21.55 16.80
C PHE A 607 -0.13 -22.22 18.11
N GLY A 608 -1.11 -22.46 18.97
CA GLY A 608 -0.96 -23.07 20.27
C GLY A 608 -0.56 -22.09 21.37
N GLU A 609 -0.25 -22.63 22.54
CA GLU A 609 0.13 -21.91 23.75
C GLU A 609 1.32 -22.58 24.47
N GLY A 610 2.10 -21.76 25.18
CA GLY A 610 3.19 -22.24 26.05
C GLY A 610 4.34 -22.87 25.26
N LYS A 611 4.80 -24.08 25.69
CA LYS A 611 5.99 -24.69 25.08
C LYS A 611 5.79 -25.23 23.68
N GLU A 612 4.58 -25.65 23.34
CA GLU A 612 4.21 -26.19 22.04
C GLU A 612 3.83 -25.09 21.04
N GLU A 613 3.91 -23.81 21.46
CA GLU A 613 3.63 -22.66 20.61
C GLU A 613 4.54 -22.63 19.40
N LYS A 614 3.93 -22.51 18.20
CA LYS A 614 4.61 -22.35 16.92
C LYS A 614 4.35 -20.94 16.40
N VAL A 615 5.41 -20.22 16.08
CA VAL A 615 5.35 -18.86 15.55
C VAL A 615 6.02 -18.81 14.19
N TYR A 616 5.30 -18.28 13.22
CA TYR A 616 5.76 -18.09 11.85
C TYR A 616 5.70 -16.61 11.47
N LEU A 617 6.70 -16.16 10.72
CA LEU A 617 6.72 -14.85 10.08
C LEU A 617 6.84 -15.02 8.57
N GLY A 618 6.32 -14.09 7.77
CA GLY A 618 6.44 -14.24 6.33
C GLY A 618 6.00 -13.07 5.49
N SER A 619 6.02 -13.27 4.18
CA SER A 619 5.70 -12.24 3.19
C SER A 619 4.24 -12.29 2.70
N ALA A 620 3.53 -13.40 2.91
CA ALA A 620 2.21 -13.65 2.36
C ALA A 620 1.08 -13.05 3.19
N ASP A 621 0.13 -12.42 2.53
CA ASP A 621 -1.22 -12.26 3.06
C ASP A 621 -2.03 -13.53 2.83
N LEU A 622 -3.09 -13.75 3.61
CA LEU A 622 -3.97 -14.91 3.51
C LEU A 622 -5.01 -14.71 2.39
N MET A 623 -4.51 -14.62 1.16
CA MET A 623 -5.28 -14.35 -0.05
C MET A 623 -4.96 -15.40 -1.11
N GLN A 624 -5.97 -15.83 -1.89
CA GLN A 624 -5.79 -16.77 -2.99
C GLN A 624 -4.62 -16.38 -3.91
N ARG A 625 -4.56 -15.11 -4.35
CA ARG A 625 -3.47 -14.63 -5.23
C ARG A 625 -2.07 -14.79 -4.62
N ASN A 626 -1.93 -14.66 -3.29
CA ASN A 626 -0.66 -14.83 -2.60
C ASN A 626 -0.29 -16.32 -2.49
N LEU A 627 -1.28 -17.16 -2.22
CA LEU A 627 -1.09 -18.58 -2.00
C LEU A 627 -0.98 -19.40 -3.30
N ASP A 628 -1.55 -18.90 -4.43
CA ASP A 628 -1.61 -19.63 -5.69
C ASP A 628 -0.76 -19.05 -6.82
N ARG A 629 -0.54 -17.71 -6.83
CA ARG A 629 0.04 -17.00 -7.97
C ARG A 629 1.26 -16.16 -7.61
N ARG A 630 1.84 -16.39 -6.42
CA ARG A 630 3.06 -15.71 -5.98
C ARG A 630 4.04 -16.67 -5.38
N VAL A 631 5.32 -16.33 -5.49
CA VAL A 631 6.34 -16.95 -4.67
C VAL A 631 6.46 -16.15 -3.38
N GLU A 632 6.05 -16.77 -2.29
CA GLU A 632 6.05 -16.22 -0.94
C GLU A 632 6.80 -17.16 0.01
N GLN A 633 7.27 -16.66 1.14
CA GLN A 633 7.84 -17.50 2.21
C GLN A 633 7.13 -17.23 3.54
N LEU A 634 7.01 -18.30 4.33
CA LEU A 634 6.62 -18.29 5.73
C LEU A 634 7.62 -19.15 6.50
N PHE A 635 8.29 -18.60 7.50
CA PHE A 635 9.39 -19.24 8.22
C PHE A 635 9.14 -19.29 9.72
N PRO A 636 9.50 -20.43 10.40
CA PRO A 636 9.30 -20.58 11.84
C PRO A 636 10.38 -19.86 12.64
N LEU A 637 10.01 -19.30 13.78
CA LEU A 637 10.94 -18.82 14.80
C LEU A 637 11.36 -19.95 15.75
N ARG A 638 12.65 -20.25 15.78
CA ARG A 638 13.19 -21.33 16.64
C ARG A 638 13.36 -20.90 18.10
N SER A 639 13.78 -19.66 18.33
CA SER A 639 14.06 -19.14 19.66
C SER A 639 12.76 -18.83 20.44
N GLU A 640 12.63 -19.36 21.65
CA GLU A 640 11.52 -19.05 22.56
C GLU A 640 11.42 -17.55 22.85
N ARG A 641 12.57 -16.87 23.05
CA ARG A 641 12.63 -15.41 23.22
C ARG A 641 11.98 -14.66 22.06
N HIS A 642 12.22 -15.10 20.83
CA HIS A 642 11.67 -14.43 19.65
C HIS A 642 10.18 -14.75 19.46
N ARG A 643 9.75 -15.98 19.76
CA ARG A 643 8.33 -16.34 19.77
C ARG A 643 7.56 -15.50 20.79
N ASP A 644 8.08 -15.39 22.03
CA ASP A 644 7.48 -14.56 23.08
C ASP A 644 7.38 -13.08 22.66
N LYS A 645 8.42 -12.53 22.00
CA LYS A 645 8.42 -11.17 21.46
C LYS A 645 7.25 -10.95 20.48
N VAL A 646 7.06 -11.86 19.52
CA VAL A 646 5.98 -11.76 18.51
C VAL A 646 4.61 -11.93 19.17
N ARG A 647 4.45 -12.90 20.06
CA ARG A 647 3.20 -13.11 20.78
C ARG A 647 2.78 -11.86 21.59
N ARG A 648 3.70 -11.27 22.35
CA ARG A 648 3.44 -10.03 23.11
C ARG A 648 3.07 -8.86 22.22
N LEU A 649 3.71 -8.75 21.03
CA LEU A 649 3.33 -7.73 20.06
C LEU A 649 1.88 -7.89 19.63
N LEU A 650 1.45 -9.11 19.29
CA LEU A 650 0.08 -9.35 18.86
C LEU A 650 -0.91 -9.09 20.01
N GLU A 651 -0.59 -9.51 21.22
CA GLU A 651 -1.41 -9.23 22.42
C GLU A 651 -1.54 -7.72 22.69
N LEU A 652 -0.45 -6.97 22.55
CA LEU A 652 -0.45 -5.51 22.66
C LEU A 652 -1.36 -4.88 21.59
N GLN A 653 -1.23 -5.31 20.34
CA GLN A 653 -2.03 -4.78 19.22
C GLN A 653 -3.52 -5.14 19.35
N LEU A 654 -3.85 -6.34 19.83
CA LEU A 654 -5.24 -6.74 20.10
C LEU A 654 -5.87 -5.94 21.25
N SER A 655 -5.06 -5.28 22.07
CA SER A 655 -5.49 -4.44 23.19
C SER A 655 -5.45 -2.94 22.88
N ASP A 656 -5.11 -2.54 21.64
CA ASP A 656 -4.98 -1.14 21.24
C ASP A 656 -6.36 -0.46 21.24
N THR A 657 -6.58 0.45 22.18
CA THR A 657 -7.83 1.23 22.32
C THR A 657 -7.70 2.66 21.76
N ALA A 658 -6.54 3.01 21.23
CA ALA A 658 -6.30 4.30 20.61
C ALA A 658 -6.54 4.24 19.09
N ASN A 659 -5.97 3.24 18.42
CA ASN A 659 -5.96 3.11 16.95
C ASN A 659 -6.70 1.85 16.47
N GLY A 660 -7.25 1.05 17.41
CA GLY A 660 -7.91 -0.21 17.13
C GLY A 660 -9.38 -0.05 16.74
N TRP A 661 -9.81 -0.88 15.78
CA TRP A 661 -11.19 -1.03 15.33
C TRP A 661 -11.56 -2.50 15.34
N GLU A 662 -12.65 -2.85 15.96
CA GLU A 662 -13.12 -4.24 16.03
C GLU A 662 -14.20 -4.50 14.99
N LEU A 663 -13.99 -5.55 14.17
CA LEU A 663 -14.95 -5.99 13.16
C LEU A 663 -16.15 -6.66 13.84
N GLN A 664 -17.36 -6.20 13.50
CA GLN A 664 -18.60 -6.69 14.06
C GLN A 664 -19.27 -7.78 13.19
N PRO A 665 -20.21 -8.58 13.73
CA PRO A 665 -20.93 -9.59 12.98
C PRO A 665 -21.71 -9.06 11.78
N ASP A 666 -22.13 -7.79 11.79
CA ASP A 666 -22.83 -7.12 10.69
C ASP A 666 -21.88 -6.56 9.60
N SER A 667 -20.58 -6.81 9.74
CA SER A 667 -19.52 -6.33 8.86
C SER A 667 -19.12 -4.85 9.04
N SER A 668 -19.66 -4.16 10.03
CA SER A 668 -19.22 -2.82 10.43
C SER A 668 -17.94 -2.88 11.27
N PHE A 669 -17.22 -1.76 11.37
CA PHE A 669 -16.11 -1.62 12.28
C PHE A 669 -16.45 -0.62 13.38
N GLU A 670 -16.30 -1.05 14.63
CA GLU A 670 -16.45 -0.19 15.80
C GLU A 670 -15.09 0.18 16.39
N ARG A 671 -14.93 1.45 16.75
CA ARG A 671 -13.70 1.92 17.39
C ARG A 671 -13.60 1.32 18.79
N MET A 672 -12.45 0.74 19.09
CA MET A 672 -12.14 0.26 20.43
C MET A 672 -11.91 1.45 21.36
N LEU A 673 -12.59 1.44 22.50
CA LEU A 673 -12.49 2.50 23.50
C LEU A 673 -11.88 1.97 24.80
N PRO A 674 -11.10 2.80 25.51
CA PRO A 674 -10.62 2.44 26.84
C PRO A 674 -11.81 2.31 27.80
N LYS A 675 -11.63 1.51 28.86
CA LYS A 675 -12.62 1.45 29.93
C LYS A 675 -12.69 2.79 30.65
N GLU A 676 -13.84 3.04 31.28
CA GLU A 676 -14.05 4.29 32.03
C GLU A 676 -12.95 4.50 33.09
N GLY A 677 -12.21 5.61 32.94
CA GLY A 677 -11.09 5.97 33.82
C GLY A 677 -9.73 5.40 33.43
N GLU A 678 -9.63 4.66 32.30
CA GLU A 678 -8.34 4.21 31.76
C GLU A 678 -7.90 5.16 30.62
N GLU A 679 -6.58 5.40 30.52
CA GLU A 679 -5.99 6.10 29.37
C GLU A 679 -6.03 5.22 28.12
N PRO A 680 -6.22 5.80 26.91
CA PRO A 680 -6.14 5.03 25.67
C PRO A 680 -4.78 4.36 25.51
N LEU A 681 -4.79 3.08 25.20
CA LEU A 681 -3.56 2.33 24.89
C LEU A 681 -3.26 2.47 23.40
N ASP A 682 -2.14 3.13 23.07
CA ASP A 682 -1.58 3.25 21.72
C ASP A 682 -0.39 2.31 21.59
N SER A 683 -0.59 1.20 20.89
CA SER A 683 0.44 0.18 20.72
C SER A 683 1.66 0.69 19.95
N GLN A 684 1.47 1.60 18.98
CA GLN A 684 2.57 2.18 18.20
C GLN A 684 3.38 3.19 19.01
N ALA A 685 2.74 4.04 19.80
CA ALA A 685 3.41 5.00 20.66
C ALA A 685 4.22 4.28 21.76
N LEU A 686 3.64 3.26 22.40
CA LEU A 686 4.36 2.45 23.39
C LEU A 686 5.61 1.78 22.82
N LEU A 687 5.54 1.25 21.60
CA LEU A 687 6.69 0.64 20.92
C LEU A 687 7.77 1.63 20.52
N VAL A 688 7.44 2.92 20.32
CA VAL A 688 8.44 3.98 20.12
C VAL A 688 9.22 4.24 21.42
N GLU A 689 8.54 4.22 22.57
CA GLU A 689 9.14 4.45 23.87
C GLU A 689 9.88 3.23 24.39
N GLU A 690 9.23 2.07 24.34
CA GLU A 690 9.76 0.78 24.81
C GLU A 690 9.64 -0.30 23.74
N PRO A 691 10.58 -0.36 22.78
CA PRO A 691 10.58 -1.42 21.78
C PRO A 691 10.74 -2.82 22.41
N LEU A 692 10.02 -3.79 21.88
CA LEU A 692 9.99 -5.18 22.36
C LEU A 692 11.36 -5.88 22.46
#